data_0ef6f0b47a1ad2e72cef69d9c867bb65
#
_entry.id   0ef6f0b47a1ad2e72cef69d9c867bb65
#
_cell.length_a   1.000
_cell.length_b   1.000
_cell.length_c   1.000
_cell.angle_alpha   90.00
_cell.angle_beta   90.00
_cell.angle_gamma   90.00
#
_symmetry.space_group_name_H-M   'P 1'
#
loop_
_entity.id
_entity.type
_entity.pdbx_description
1 polymer ?
#
loop_
_entity_poly.entity_id
_entity_poly.type
_entity_poly.pdbx_seq_one_letter_code
_entity_poly.pdbx_strand_id
1 'polypeptide(L)'
;MSIFNHTPKNNYMICENDENTPSIMPLFTEISGQNDSECKTLNTKGLPILALRNMVLFPGVAIPVNVGRTKSLQLIKDAQNSHTPIGVVCQRDAAVEDPGKDDLYEVGVIGEIIKILEMPDESTTVILQGKMKRFRIDEITETFPYMRANVSLENEILPDANDKEFEALVSALKDLTFELLKNIGEQAKELVFAIRNIDSAHYLVNFLGANIPLSATQKQELLTISNIKERLFKLYEMLTQEAQLLQIKADIQSKTREDLNQQQREHFLQQQIRTIQEELGGNMQDQDIQELRERAEKKKWDSKTAEIFEKEMRKLERLHPQSPDFSVQYTYLDTLLELPWNEYTQDNFNLNHVQKQLDKDHYGLDKVKERIIEHLAVLKLRGDMKSPIICLYGPPGVGKTSLGKSVAEALNRKYIRISLGGLHDEAEIRGHRRTYIGAMPGRIIQGLIKAKSSNPVFVLDEIDKIGNDFKGDPASALLEVLDPEQNNAFHDNYIDIDYDLSKILFISTANNLNTISQPLLDRMELIDISGYIIEEKVEIGRRHLVPKQLENHGLKEGDVIIPKKVMAAIVDQYTRESGVRELDKKIARIMRKVARLKASGKEYNPTLSIDDLHEYLGAQEYNRDKYENNDYAGVVTGLAWTAVGGEILFVESSLSKSKGEKLTLTGNLGDVMKESAVIALQYIKSHASLLGIDEDIFDKWAVHIHVPEGAIPKDGPSAGITMVTSLASTFTQRKVKDHLAMTGEITLRGKVLPVGGIKEKILAAKRAGIREIILSEENRKDIEEIKESYLKGLTFHYVKNITDVLKIALTDEKVKNAIDIK
;
A
#
# COMPACT_ATOMS: atom_id res chain seq x y z
N MET A 1 -46.75 -38.17 -35.66
CA MET A 1 -45.92 -38.29 -36.88
C MET A 1 -44.74 -37.36 -36.75
N SER A 2 -43.56 -37.93 -36.76
CA SER A 2 -42.19 -37.44 -36.95
C SER A 2 -41.75 -36.28 -36.04
N ILE A 3 -41.05 -36.53 -34.98
CA ILE A 3 -39.61 -36.84 -34.82
C ILE A 3 -38.74 -35.77 -35.50
N PHE A 4 -38.14 -34.91 -34.67
CA PHE A 4 -36.72 -34.54 -34.86
C PHE A 4 -36.06 -34.32 -33.48
N ASN A 5 -35.17 -35.26 -33.16
CA ASN A 5 -34.15 -35.15 -32.18
C ASN A 5 -33.18 -34.03 -32.58
N HIS A 6 -32.97 -33.06 -31.73
CA HIS A 6 -31.74 -32.28 -31.72
C HIS A 6 -31.14 -32.27 -30.32
N THR A 7 -30.15 -33.09 -30.15
CA THR A 7 -29.12 -32.96 -29.11
C THR A 7 -28.51 -31.56 -29.17
N PRO A 8 -28.36 -30.85 -28.05
CA PRO A 8 -27.63 -29.60 -28.03
C PRO A 8 -26.15 -29.89 -28.22
N LYS A 9 -25.61 -29.43 -29.34
CA LYS A 9 -24.15 -29.27 -29.50
C LYS A 9 -23.67 -28.30 -28.44
N ASN A 10 -22.73 -28.75 -27.64
CA ASN A 10 -21.92 -27.94 -26.78
C ASN A 10 -21.23 -26.82 -27.60
N ASN A 11 -21.80 -25.64 -27.53
CA ASN A 11 -21.08 -24.43 -27.91
C ASN A 11 -20.13 -24.08 -26.78
N TYR A 12 -18.92 -24.56 -26.88
CA TYR A 12 -17.81 -23.90 -26.21
C TYR A 12 -17.65 -22.52 -26.85
N MET A 13 -17.93 -21.47 -26.12
CA MET A 13 -17.41 -20.13 -26.42
C MET A 13 -15.90 -20.25 -26.37
N ILE A 14 -15.29 -20.40 -27.53
CA ILE A 14 -13.90 -20.08 -27.76
C ILE A 14 -13.85 -18.57 -27.61
N CYS A 15 -13.19 -18.09 -26.58
CA CYS A 15 -12.74 -16.71 -26.54
C CYS A 15 -11.90 -16.48 -27.79
N GLU A 16 -12.38 -15.61 -28.67
CA GLU A 16 -11.56 -15.01 -29.70
C GLU A 16 -10.38 -14.37 -29.01
N ASN A 17 -9.21 -14.98 -29.15
CA ASN A 17 -7.93 -14.32 -29.01
C ASN A 17 -6.84 -15.20 -29.62
N ASP A 18 -6.17 -14.57 -30.56
CA ASP A 18 -4.88 -14.98 -31.14
C ASP A 18 -4.86 -16.31 -31.91
N GLU A 19 -5.08 -16.19 -33.20
CA GLU A 19 -4.52 -17.08 -34.21
C GLU A 19 -3.01 -17.20 -34.03
N ASN A 20 -2.59 -18.17 -33.19
CA ASN A 20 -1.23 -18.75 -33.14
C ASN A 20 -0.96 -19.54 -31.86
N THR A 21 -1.89 -20.38 -31.41
CA THR A 21 -1.53 -21.45 -30.49
C THR A 21 -1.18 -22.69 -31.32
N PRO A 22 0.09 -23.10 -31.42
CA PRO A 22 0.42 -24.34 -32.10
C PRO A 22 -0.18 -25.51 -31.31
N SER A 23 -0.95 -26.34 -32.01
CA SER A 23 -1.39 -27.65 -31.54
C SER A 23 -0.18 -28.43 -31.04
N ILE A 24 -0.15 -28.73 -29.76
CA ILE A 24 0.96 -29.48 -29.11
C ILE A 24 0.84 -30.92 -29.64
N MET A 25 1.63 -31.27 -30.64
CA MET A 25 2.00 -32.65 -30.91
C MET A 25 3.35 -32.94 -30.23
N PRO A 26 3.40 -33.71 -29.15
CA PRO A 26 4.68 -34.10 -28.57
C PRO A 26 5.34 -35.13 -29.53
N LEU A 27 6.38 -34.68 -30.21
CA LEU A 27 7.27 -35.58 -30.92
C LEU A 27 8.25 -36.20 -29.94
N PHE A 28 8.00 -37.42 -29.52
CA PHE A 28 8.93 -38.24 -28.75
C PHE A 28 10.05 -38.73 -29.63
N THR A 29 11.23 -38.19 -29.48
CA THR A 29 12.46 -38.85 -29.92
C THR A 29 13.40 -38.93 -28.72
N GLU A 30 13.35 -40.05 -28.00
CA GLU A 30 14.48 -40.42 -27.12
C GLU A 30 15.71 -40.63 -27.99
N ILE A 31 16.69 -39.76 -27.79
CA ILE A 31 18.05 -40.07 -28.27
C ILE A 31 18.74 -40.83 -27.14
N SER A 32 18.64 -42.17 -27.18
CA SER A 32 19.59 -43.05 -26.54
C SER A 32 21.00 -42.66 -26.98
N GLY A 33 21.80 -42.22 -26.01
CA GLY A 33 23.25 -42.05 -26.01
C GLY A 33 23.98 -42.13 -27.35
N GLN A 34 23.99 -41.08 -28.15
CA GLN A 34 25.03 -40.94 -29.17
C GLN A 34 26.09 -39.96 -28.66
N ASN A 35 27.28 -40.50 -28.60
CA ASN A 35 28.51 -39.92 -28.12
C ASN A 35 28.78 -38.51 -28.58
N ASP A 36 29.22 -37.68 -27.67
CA ASP A 36 29.78 -36.32 -27.83
C ASP A 36 31.05 -36.28 -28.74
N SER A 37 31.41 -37.38 -29.38
CA SER A 37 32.63 -37.52 -30.16
C SER A 37 32.58 -37.04 -31.60
N GLU A 38 31.38 -36.73 -32.17
CA GLU A 38 31.28 -36.31 -33.58
C GLU A 38 31.13 -34.78 -33.80
N CYS A 39 31.22 -33.98 -32.77
CA CYS A 39 31.10 -32.52 -32.88
C CYS A 39 32.45 -31.80 -33.01
N LYS A 40 33.33 -32.30 -33.85
CA LYS A 40 34.72 -31.78 -33.99
C LYS A 40 34.88 -30.58 -34.91
N THR A 41 33.86 -30.02 -35.56
CA THR A 41 33.99 -28.77 -36.30
C THR A 41 32.65 -28.02 -36.44
N LEU A 42 32.14 -27.52 -35.33
CA LEU A 42 31.07 -26.50 -35.44
C LEU A 42 31.71 -25.20 -35.87
N ASN A 43 31.40 -24.72 -37.09
CA ASN A 43 31.91 -23.49 -37.58
C ASN A 43 31.16 -22.33 -36.90
N THR A 44 31.76 -21.73 -35.89
CA THR A 44 31.17 -20.59 -35.11
C THR A 44 31.18 -19.27 -35.89
N LYS A 45 31.84 -19.24 -37.04
CA LYS A 45 31.89 -18.10 -37.93
C LYS A 45 30.89 -18.26 -39.07
N GLY A 46 30.00 -17.30 -39.23
CA GLY A 46 29.00 -17.31 -40.30
C GLY A 46 27.88 -18.33 -40.14
N LEU A 47 27.49 -18.71 -38.89
CA LEU A 47 26.39 -19.63 -38.65
C LEU A 47 25.09 -19.08 -39.20
N PRO A 48 24.31 -19.85 -40.01
CA PRO A 48 22.98 -19.44 -40.46
C PRO A 48 22.02 -19.29 -39.29
N ILE A 49 21.31 -18.17 -39.18
CA ILE A 49 20.41 -17.87 -38.06
C ILE A 49 18.95 -17.86 -38.50
N LEU A 50 18.16 -18.72 -37.85
CA LEU A 50 16.71 -18.78 -38.03
C LEU A 50 16.01 -18.03 -36.89
N ALA A 51 15.28 -16.96 -37.20
CA ALA A 51 14.51 -16.20 -36.25
C ALA A 51 13.10 -16.79 -36.08
N LEU A 52 12.74 -17.19 -34.86
CA LEU A 52 11.41 -17.70 -34.50
C LEU A 52 10.50 -16.62 -33.96
N ARG A 53 9.22 -16.67 -34.29
CA ARG A 53 8.17 -15.82 -33.71
C ARG A 53 7.47 -16.54 -32.56
N ASN A 54 7.42 -15.92 -31.40
CA ASN A 54 6.73 -16.42 -30.20
C ASN A 54 7.10 -17.85 -29.77
N MET A 55 8.21 -18.39 -30.22
CA MET A 55 8.68 -19.73 -29.92
C MET A 55 10.15 -19.70 -29.53
N VAL A 56 10.51 -20.51 -28.53
CA VAL A 56 11.88 -20.66 -28.06
C VAL A 56 12.28 -22.13 -28.14
N LEU A 57 13.38 -22.40 -28.83
CA LEU A 57 13.95 -23.74 -28.89
C LEU A 57 14.83 -23.98 -27.66
N PHE A 58 14.65 -25.12 -27.00
CA PHE A 58 15.48 -25.55 -25.86
C PHE A 58 16.45 -26.67 -26.25
N PRO A 59 17.60 -26.75 -25.57
CA PRO A 59 18.56 -27.83 -25.78
C PRO A 59 17.91 -29.22 -25.59
N GLY A 60 18.14 -30.11 -26.55
CA GLY A 60 17.60 -31.46 -26.57
C GLY A 60 16.16 -31.60 -27.02
N VAL A 61 15.36 -30.53 -27.10
CA VAL A 61 13.94 -30.58 -27.39
C VAL A 61 13.69 -30.42 -28.88
N ALA A 62 12.72 -31.17 -29.41
CA ALA A 62 12.25 -31.04 -30.79
C ALA A 62 10.96 -30.23 -30.82
N ILE A 63 10.87 -29.25 -31.72
CA ILE A 63 9.67 -28.43 -31.91
C ILE A 63 9.27 -28.34 -33.39
N PRO A 64 7.98 -28.37 -33.70
CA PRO A 64 7.48 -28.04 -35.04
C PRO A 64 7.42 -26.51 -35.20
N VAL A 65 7.96 -26.01 -36.30
CA VAL A 65 8.01 -24.59 -36.61
C VAL A 65 7.39 -24.33 -37.99
N ASN A 66 6.38 -23.48 -38.06
CA ASN A 66 5.83 -23.04 -39.32
C ASN A 66 6.72 -21.96 -39.92
N VAL A 67 7.16 -22.18 -41.15
CA VAL A 67 8.05 -21.28 -41.86
C VAL A 67 7.37 -20.73 -43.11
N GLY A 68 7.14 -19.40 -43.09
CA GLY A 68 6.48 -18.72 -44.21
C GLY A 68 7.34 -17.65 -44.88
N ARG A 69 8.47 -17.20 -44.25
CA ARG A 69 9.33 -16.18 -44.82
C ARG A 69 10.24 -16.76 -45.92
N THR A 70 10.36 -16.10 -47.05
CA THR A 70 11.21 -16.51 -48.18
C THR A 70 12.67 -16.75 -47.78
N LYS A 71 13.23 -15.85 -46.92
CA LYS A 71 14.61 -15.98 -46.40
C LYS A 71 14.77 -17.20 -45.52
N SER A 72 13.78 -17.49 -44.69
CA SER A 72 13.78 -18.66 -43.76
C SER A 72 13.62 -19.99 -44.52
N LEU A 73 12.76 -19.99 -45.55
CA LEU A 73 12.58 -21.18 -46.41
C LEU A 73 13.85 -21.50 -47.18
N GLN A 74 14.56 -20.47 -47.71
CA GLN A 74 15.82 -20.65 -48.39
C GLN A 74 16.91 -21.17 -47.46
N LEU A 75 17.01 -20.58 -46.25
CA LEU A 75 17.93 -21.06 -45.21
C LEU A 75 17.71 -22.55 -44.91
N ILE A 76 16.48 -22.97 -44.74
CA ILE A 76 16.12 -24.36 -44.38
C ILE A 76 16.45 -25.32 -45.52
N LYS A 77 16.16 -24.97 -46.77
CA LYS A 77 16.50 -25.76 -47.94
C LYS A 77 18.01 -25.92 -48.06
N ASP A 78 18.76 -24.84 -47.92
CA ASP A 78 20.23 -24.86 -48.03
C ASP A 78 20.86 -25.64 -46.88
N ALA A 79 20.37 -25.47 -45.64
CA ALA A 79 20.85 -26.22 -44.46
C ALA A 79 20.52 -27.71 -44.54
N GLN A 80 19.36 -28.10 -45.09
CA GLN A 80 19.01 -29.48 -45.29
C GLN A 80 19.91 -30.15 -46.37
N ASN A 81 20.14 -29.48 -47.48
CA ASN A 81 20.97 -29.99 -48.58
C ASN A 81 22.43 -30.18 -48.15
N SER A 82 22.92 -29.29 -47.31
CA SER A 82 24.32 -29.30 -46.85
C SER A 82 24.50 -30.04 -45.51
N HIS A 83 23.45 -30.54 -44.89
CA HIS A 83 23.46 -31.13 -43.55
C HIS A 83 24.17 -30.27 -42.50
N THR A 84 24.03 -28.96 -42.60
CA THR A 84 24.70 -27.98 -41.70
C THR A 84 23.74 -27.60 -40.56
N PRO A 85 24.26 -27.53 -39.30
CA PRO A 85 23.46 -27.04 -38.18
C PRO A 85 23.14 -25.55 -38.38
N ILE A 86 22.02 -25.14 -37.83
CA ILE A 86 21.51 -23.74 -37.86
C ILE A 86 21.44 -23.17 -36.44
N GLY A 87 21.66 -21.89 -36.28
CA GLY A 87 21.37 -21.18 -35.06
C GLY A 87 19.91 -20.78 -34.99
N VAL A 88 19.22 -21.11 -33.92
CA VAL A 88 17.80 -20.80 -33.73
C VAL A 88 17.62 -19.83 -32.58
N VAL A 89 17.00 -18.70 -32.84
CA VAL A 89 16.83 -17.58 -31.88
C VAL A 89 15.42 -17.05 -31.92
N CYS A 90 14.87 -16.70 -30.78
CA CYS A 90 13.56 -16.07 -30.67
C CYS A 90 13.65 -14.57 -31.01
N GLN A 91 12.62 -14.07 -31.66
CA GLN A 91 12.40 -12.65 -31.95
C GLN A 91 11.83 -11.94 -30.72
N ARG A 92 12.25 -10.67 -30.45
CA ARG A 92 11.71 -9.88 -29.33
C ARG A 92 10.29 -9.39 -29.63
N ASP A 93 10.08 -8.91 -30.85
CA ASP A 93 8.76 -8.49 -31.32
C ASP A 93 8.34 -9.34 -32.52
N ALA A 94 7.25 -10.08 -32.35
CA ALA A 94 6.70 -10.96 -33.41
C ALA A 94 6.14 -10.20 -34.63
N ALA A 95 5.85 -8.90 -34.50
CA ALA A 95 5.31 -8.07 -35.58
C ALA A 95 6.36 -7.67 -36.63
N VAL A 96 7.64 -7.71 -36.28
CA VAL A 96 8.72 -7.36 -37.21
C VAL A 96 8.88 -8.44 -38.27
N GLU A 97 8.72 -8.10 -39.57
CA GLU A 97 8.84 -9.07 -40.67
C GLU A 97 10.28 -9.47 -41.00
N ASP A 98 11.20 -8.52 -41.01
CA ASP A 98 12.63 -8.74 -41.31
C ASP A 98 13.48 -8.29 -40.10
N PRO A 99 13.70 -9.13 -39.09
CA PRO A 99 14.37 -8.75 -37.85
C PRO A 99 15.84 -8.47 -38.05
N GLY A 100 16.31 -7.36 -37.45
CA GLY A 100 17.72 -7.01 -37.30
C GLY A 100 18.32 -7.61 -36.00
N LYS A 101 19.57 -7.20 -35.68
CA LYS A 101 20.24 -7.69 -34.43
C LYS A 101 19.47 -7.30 -33.17
N ASP A 102 18.94 -6.07 -33.11
CA ASP A 102 18.27 -5.55 -31.93
C ASP A 102 16.88 -6.18 -31.70
N ASP A 103 16.28 -6.74 -32.76
CA ASP A 103 15.00 -7.42 -32.73
C ASP A 103 15.09 -8.89 -32.28
N LEU A 104 16.30 -9.42 -32.11
CA LEU A 104 16.56 -10.78 -31.68
C LEU A 104 17.00 -10.84 -30.21
N TYR A 105 16.73 -11.94 -29.54
CA TYR A 105 17.37 -12.23 -28.27
C TYR A 105 18.83 -12.66 -28.50
N GLU A 106 19.68 -12.39 -27.53
CA GLU A 106 21.11 -12.63 -27.64
C GLU A 106 21.48 -14.14 -27.61
N VAL A 107 20.72 -14.91 -26.83
CA VAL A 107 21.00 -16.34 -26.61
C VAL A 107 20.06 -17.20 -27.42
N GLY A 108 20.61 -18.15 -28.14
CA GLY A 108 19.91 -19.14 -28.95
C GLY A 108 20.45 -20.56 -28.75
N VAL A 109 19.87 -21.48 -29.50
CA VAL A 109 20.22 -22.90 -29.46
C VAL A 109 20.60 -23.38 -30.86
N ILE A 110 21.63 -24.19 -30.92
CA ILE A 110 22.01 -24.82 -32.21
C ILE A 110 21.01 -25.93 -32.52
N GLY A 111 20.34 -25.75 -33.65
CA GLY A 111 19.29 -26.64 -34.10
C GLY A 111 19.73 -27.48 -35.31
N GLU A 112 19.13 -28.63 -35.45
CA GLU A 112 19.22 -29.50 -36.61
C GLU A 112 17.84 -29.75 -37.20
N ILE A 113 17.73 -29.80 -38.52
CA ILE A 113 16.47 -30.05 -39.21
C ILE A 113 16.28 -31.59 -39.28
N ILE A 114 15.25 -32.07 -38.57
CA ILE A 114 14.90 -33.51 -38.61
C ILE A 114 14.07 -33.83 -39.86
N LYS A 115 13.02 -33.01 -40.11
CA LYS A 115 12.09 -33.28 -41.18
C LYS A 115 11.39 -31.99 -41.64
N ILE A 116 11.16 -31.90 -42.93
CA ILE A 116 10.31 -30.84 -43.50
C ILE A 116 9.00 -31.50 -43.94
N LEU A 117 7.88 -30.89 -43.57
CA LEU A 117 6.54 -31.29 -43.90
C LEU A 117 5.88 -30.18 -44.72
N GLU A 118 5.50 -30.49 -45.95
CA GLU A 118 4.70 -29.58 -46.75
C GLU A 118 3.20 -29.92 -46.47
N MET A 119 2.47 -28.95 -46.00
CA MET A 119 1.08 -29.11 -45.61
C MET A 119 0.16 -28.82 -46.82
N PRO A 120 -1.08 -29.36 -46.83
CA PRO A 120 -2.02 -29.20 -47.95
C PRO A 120 -2.44 -27.73 -48.22
N ASP A 121 -2.19 -26.82 -47.28
CA ASP A 121 -2.45 -25.39 -47.36
C ASP A 121 -1.25 -24.56 -47.87
N GLU A 122 -0.26 -25.23 -48.49
CA GLU A 122 0.99 -24.67 -48.97
C GLU A 122 1.90 -24.14 -47.86
N SER A 123 1.57 -24.31 -46.58
CA SER A 123 2.45 -23.97 -45.48
C SER A 123 3.54 -25.03 -45.29
N THR A 124 4.76 -24.56 -44.89
CA THR A 124 5.87 -25.46 -44.67
C THR A 124 6.15 -25.55 -43.14
N THR A 125 5.97 -26.72 -42.59
CA THR A 125 6.29 -27.01 -41.18
C THR A 125 7.64 -27.78 -41.11
N VAL A 126 8.54 -27.27 -40.31
CA VAL A 126 9.88 -27.84 -40.13
C VAL A 126 10.00 -28.36 -38.70
N ILE A 127 10.40 -29.61 -38.52
CA ILE A 127 10.73 -30.16 -37.22
C ILE A 127 12.20 -29.89 -36.93
N LEU A 128 12.42 -29.00 -35.95
CA LEU A 128 13.75 -28.63 -35.49
C LEU A 128 14.06 -29.30 -34.17
N GLN A 129 15.25 -29.91 -34.05
CA GLN A 129 15.77 -30.46 -32.80
C GLN A 129 16.90 -29.58 -32.28
N GLY A 130 16.82 -29.14 -31.05
CA GLY A 130 17.91 -28.44 -30.37
C GLY A 130 19.04 -29.40 -30.02
N LYS A 131 20.27 -29.09 -30.40
CA LYS A 131 21.45 -29.75 -29.85
C LYS A 131 21.71 -29.29 -28.42
N MET A 132 22.47 -30.06 -27.64
CA MET A 132 22.79 -29.71 -26.24
C MET A 132 23.83 -28.56 -26.16
N LYS A 133 23.69 -27.57 -27.02
CA LYS A 133 24.60 -26.40 -27.10
C LYS A 133 23.84 -25.14 -27.35
N ARG A 134 24.04 -24.17 -26.44
CA ARG A 134 23.57 -22.79 -26.59
C ARG A 134 24.66 -21.93 -27.18
N PHE A 135 24.28 -20.83 -27.76
CA PHE A 135 25.20 -19.84 -28.29
C PHE A 135 24.71 -18.43 -27.99
N ARG A 136 25.62 -17.50 -27.99
CA ARG A 136 25.36 -16.06 -27.97
C ARG A 136 25.74 -15.46 -29.32
N ILE A 137 24.93 -14.55 -29.84
CA ILE A 137 25.21 -13.81 -31.06
C ILE A 137 26.21 -12.71 -30.73
N ASP A 138 27.40 -12.77 -31.32
CA ASP A 138 28.41 -11.74 -31.18
C ASP A 138 28.19 -10.62 -32.24
N GLU A 139 28.09 -11.01 -33.49
CA GLU A 139 27.97 -10.07 -34.64
C GLU A 139 27.21 -10.73 -35.79
N ILE A 140 26.29 -9.99 -36.42
CA ILE A 140 25.66 -10.41 -37.68
C ILE A 140 26.59 -10.04 -38.84
N THR A 141 27.00 -11.04 -39.59
CA THR A 141 27.96 -10.87 -40.71
C THR A 141 27.26 -10.62 -42.04
N GLU A 142 26.11 -11.24 -42.28
CA GLU A 142 25.36 -11.18 -43.53
C GLU A 142 23.85 -11.20 -43.26
N THR A 143 23.09 -10.47 -44.05
CA THR A 143 21.60 -10.45 -43.97
C THR A 143 20.92 -10.97 -45.21
N PHE A 144 21.68 -11.24 -46.28
CA PHE A 144 21.20 -11.78 -47.55
C PHE A 144 22.12 -12.92 -48.02
N PRO A 145 21.59 -14.04 -48.59
CA PRO A 145 20.17 -14.35 -48.80
C PRO A 145 19.37 -14.66 -47.51
N TYR A 146 20.01 -14.98 -46.44
CA TYR A 146 19.48 -15.16 -45.07
C TYR A 146 20.53 -14.71 -44.06
N MET A 147 20.09 -14.54 -42.83
CA MET A 147 20.95 -14.03 -41.77
C MET A 147 22.05 -15.05 -41.38
N ARG A 148 23.30 -14.54 -41.30
CA ARG A 148 24.47 -15.27 -40.79
C ARG A 148 25.13 -14.46 -39.68
N ALA A 149 25.57 -15.15 -38.64
CA ALA A 149 26.19 -14.49 -37.50
C ALA A 149 27.46 -15.24 -37.05
N ASN A 150 28.38 -14.48 -36.45
CA ASN A 150 29.45 -15.01 -35.65
C ASN A 150 28.87 -15.25 -34.23
N VAL A 151 29.13 -16.41 -33.70
CA VAL A 151 28.54 -16.82 -32.40
C VAL A 151 29.60 -17.39 -31.46
N SER A 152 29.43 -17.13 -30.19
CA SER A 152 30.20 -17.77 -29.11
C SER A 152 29.34 -18.85 -28.45
N LEU A 153 29.94 -20.02 -28.23
CA LEU A 153 29.26 -21.15 -27.59
C LEU A 153 29.22 -20.95 -26.07
N GLU A 154 28.02 -21.14 -25.49
CA GLU A 154 27.81 -21.12 -24.06
C GLU A 154 27.59 -22.54 -23.53
N ASN A 155 28.40 -22.93 -22.54
CA ASN A 155 28.23 -24.22 -21.87
C ASN A 155 27.21 -24.11 -20.75
N GLU A 156 26.42 -25.15 -20.57
CA GLU A 156 25.54 -25.28 -19.42
C GLU A 156 26.32 -25.83 -18.23
N ILE A 157 26.04 -25.31 -17.06
CA ILE A 157 26.62 -25.75 -15.79
C ILE A 157 25.66 -26.80 -15.21
N LEU A 158 26.12 -28.06 -15.22
CA LEU A 158 25.36 -29.17 -14.68
C LEU A 158 25.60 -29.27 -13.16
N PRO A 159 24.55 -29.66 -12.39
CA PRO A 159 24.70 -29.92 -10.96
C PRO A 159 25.58 -31.12 -10.70
N ASP A 160 26.16 -31.22 -9.51
CA ASP A 160 26.95 -32.38 -9.08
C ASP A 160 26.13 -33.68 -9.05
N ALA A 161 26.72 -34.82 -9.37
CA ALA A 161 26.04 -36.10 -9.51
C ALA A 161 25.30 -36.62 -8.25
N ASN A 162 25.52 -36.00 -7.07
CA ASN A 162 24.89 -36.32 -5.79
C ASN A 162 24.19 -35.11 -5.12
N ASP A 163 23.76 -34.10 -5.89
CA ASP A 163 23.04 -32.93 -5.34
C ASP A 163 21.61 -33.30 -4.96
N LYS A 164 21.41 -33.68 -3.68
CA LYS A 164 20.11 -34.05 -3.13
C LYS A 164 19.07 -32.93 -3.19
N GLU A 165 19.52 -31.70 -3.17
CA GLU A 165 18.62 -30.52 -3.29
C GLU A 165 18.07 -30.39 -4.70
N PHE A 166 18.92 -30.65 -5.71
CA PHE A 166 18.52 -30.70 -7.11
C PHE A 166 17.51 -31.82 -7.36
N GLU A 167 17.75 -33.04 -6.85
CA GLU A 167 16.82 -34.17 -6.97
C GLU A 167 15.47 -33.89 -6.32
N ALA A 168 15.46 -33.25 -5.13
CA ALA A 168 14.24 -32.85 -4.44
C ALA A 168 13.44 -31.81 -5.23
N LEU A 169 14.13 -30.83 -5.82
CA LEU A 169 13.50 -29.81 -6.67
C LEU A 169 12.93 -30.40 -7.96
N VAL A 170 13.61 -31.39 -8.58
CA VAL A 170 13.10 -32.12 -9.76
C VAL A 170 11.82 -32.88 -9.42
N SER A 171 11.77 -33.53 -8.25
CA SER A 171 10.56 -34.23 -7.79
C SER A 171 9.43 -33.24 -7.54
N ALA A 172 9.69 -32.15 -6.84
CA ALA A 172 8.69 -31.12 -6.59
C ALA A 172 8.16 -30.48 -7.90
N LEU A 173 9.03 -30.28 -8.89
CA LEU A 173 8.65 -29.78 -10.20
C LEU A 173 7.73 -30.78 -10.93
N LYS A 174 8.03 -32.08 -10.90
CA LYS A 174 7.17 -33.13 -11.48
C LYS A 174 5.79 -33.11 -10.82
N ASP A 175 5.72 -33.04 -9.49
CA ASP A 175 4.47 -33.08 -8.75
C ASP A 175 3.60 -31.83 -9.06
N LEU A 176 4.20 -30.65 -9.04
CA LEU A 176 3.51 -29.41 -9.41
C LEU A 176 3.00 -29.44 -10.85
N THR A 177 3.81 -29.95 -11.77
CA THR A 177 3.39 -30.09 -13.18
C THR A 177 2.23 -31.07 -13.34
N PHE A 178 2.23 -32.18 -12.61
CA PHE A 178 1.10 -33.13 -12.64
C PHE A 178 -0.18 -32.54 -12.06
N GLU A 179 -0.06 -31.72 -11.04
CA GLU A 179 -1.21 -30.98 -10.46
C GLU A 179 -1.80 -30.00 -11.47
N LEU A 180 -0.98 -29.23 -12.15
CA LEU A 180 -1.41 -28.29 -13.20
C LEU A 180 -2.07 -29.02 -14.37
N LEU A 181 -1.51 -30.13 -14.81
CA LEU A 181 -2.01 -30.90 -15.96
C LEU A 181 -3.34 -31.62 -15.67
N LYS A 182 -3.68 -31.91 -14.40
CA LYS A 182 -4.99 -32.46 -14.04
C LYS A 182 -6.16 -31.58 -14.45
N ASN A 183 -5.92 -30.27 -14.53
CA ASN A 183 -6.96 -29.29 -14.84
C ASN A 183 -7.11 -29.01 -16.33
N ILE A 184 -6.26 -29.57 -17.22
CA ILE A 184 -6.21 -29.27 -18.67
C ILE A 184 -6.99 -30.27 -19.54
N GLY A 185 -7.43 -31.42 -19.00
CA GLY A 185 -8.29 -32.38 -19.72
C GLY A 185 -7.53 -33.50 -20.48
N GLU A 186 -8.16 -34.10 -21.54
CA GLU A 186 -7.61 -35.31 -22.19
C GLU A 186 -6.27 -35.10 -22.89
N GLN A 187 -5.98 -33.91 -23.40
CA GLN A 187 -4.71 -33.60 -24.09
C GLN A 187 -3.50 -33.63 -23.12
N ALA A 188 -3.73 -33.51 -21.83
CA ALA A 188 -2.67 -33.58 -20.82
C ALA A 188 -2.15 -35.02 -20.59
N LYS A 189 -2.88 -36.05 -20.96
CA LYS A 189 -2.50 -37.47 -20.72
C LYS A 189 -1.19 -37.84 -21.43
N GLU A 190 -1.00 -37.34 -22.64
CA GLU A 190 0.20 -37.60 -23.44
C GLU A 190 1.43 -36.93 -22.83
N LEU A 191 1.26 -35.68 -22.32
CA LEU A 191 2.33 -34.92 -21.67
C LEU A 191 2.70 -35.53 -20.31
N VAL A 192 1.73 -36.00 -19.55
CA VAL A 192 1.96 -36.75 -18.29
C VAL A 192 2.74 -38.02 -18.53
N PHE A 193 2.41 -38.77 -19.60
CA PHE A 193 3.13 -39.95 -19.97
C PHE A 193 4.58 -39.65 -20.35
N ALA A 194 4.80 -38.58 -21.12
CA ALA A 194 6.13 -38.12 -21.48
C ALA A 194 6.99 -37.79 -20.25
N ILE A 195 6.47 -36.97 -19.34
CA ILE A 195 7.18 -36.51 -18.14
C ILE A 195 7.56 -37.70 -17.23
N ARG A 196 6.70 -38.70 -17.14
CA ARG A 196 7.00 -39.92 -16.35
C ARG A 196 8.16 -40.74 -16.90
N ASN A 197 8.35 -40.77 -18.22
CA ASN A 197 9.38 -41.57 -18.89
C ASN A 197 10.68 -40.82 -19.15
N ILE A 198 10.80 -39.56 -18.73
CA ILE A 198 12.03 -38.80 -18.82
C ILE A 198 12.90 -39.09 -17.59
N ASP A 199 14.03 -39.80 -17.80
CA ASP A 199 14.99 -40.13 -16.75
C ASP A 199 16.00 -39.00 -16.51
N SER A 200 16.39 -38.28 -17.56
CA SER A 200 17.35 -37.17 -17.45
C SER A 200 16.68 -35.91 -16.88
N ALA A 201 17.09 -35.51 -15.67
CA ALA A 201 16.62 -34.29 -15.03
C ALA A 201 16.94 -33.03 -15.86
N HIS A 202 18.12 -32.99 -16.50
CA HIS A 202 18.51 -31.91 -17.39
C HIS A 202 17.56 -31.79 -18.60
N TYR A 203 17.26 -32.90 -19.25
CA TYR A 203 16.33 -32.94 -20.37
C TYR A 203 14.90 -32.56 -19.92
N LEU A 204 14.49 -33.01 -18.73
CA LEU A 204 13.19 -32.68 -18.16
C LEU A 204 12.98 -31.17 -17.99
N VAL A 205 13.97 -30.45 -17.45
CA VAL A 205 13.89 -29.00 -17.26
C VAL A 205 13.71 -28.28 -18.59
N ASN A 206 14.47 -28.67 -19.61
CA ASN A 206 14.37 -28.09 -20.94
C ASN A 206 13.06 -28.47 -21.63
N PHE A 207 12.61 -29.72 -21.47
CA PHE A 207 11.35 -30.19 -22.02
C PHE A 207 10.14 -29.47 -21.43
N LEU A 208 10.11 -29.28 -20.11
CA LEU A 208 9.05 -28.53 -19.44
C LEU A 208 9.09 -27.05 -19.81
N GLY A 209 10.27 -26.44 -19.86
CA GLY A 209 10.41 -25.04 -20.28
C GLY A 209 9.91 -24.78 -21.71
N ALA A 210 10.03 -25.76 -22.62
CA ALA A 210 9.53 -25.66 -23.97
C ALA A 210 8.00 -25.84 -24.06
N ASN A 211 7.42 -26.81 -23.33
CA ASN A 211 6.06 -27.31 -23.54
C ASN A 211 4.99 -26.70 -22.61
N ILE A 212 5.39 -26.04 -21.52
CA ILE A 212 4.44 -25.36 -20.63
C ILE A 212 3.99 -24.04 -21.25
N PRO A 213 2.74 -23.59 -20.98
CA PRO A 213 2.17 -22.35 -21.53
C PRO A 213 2.77 -21.11 -20.85
N LEU A 214 4.06 -20.86 -21.07
CA LEU A 214 4.77 -19.65 -20.69
C LEU A 214 4.90 -18.74 -21.89
N SER A 215 4.97 -17.41 -21.66
CA SER A 215 5.24 -16.43 -22.71
C SER A 215 6.64 -16.63 -23.32
N ALA A 216 6.81 -16.19 -24.58
CA ALA A 216 8.12 -16.26 -25.24
C ALA A 216 9.23 -15.56 -24.44
N THR A 217 8.91 -14.44 -23.78
CA THR A 217 9.83 -13.71 -22.90
C THR A 217 10.27 -14.54 -21.71
N GLN A 218 9.31 -15.19 -21.02
CA GLN A 218 9.62 -16.08 -19.88
C GLN A 218 10.43 -17.30 -20.30
N LYS A 219 10.10 -17.91 -21.45
CA LYS A 219 10.88 -19.04 -22.01
C LYS A 219 12.30 -18.62 -22.36
N GLN A 220 12.46 -17.40 -22.89
CA GLN A 220 13.78 -16.88 -23.21
C GLN A 220 14.60 -16.54 -21.93
N GLU A 221 13.95 -16.04 -20.90
CA GLU A 221 14.59 -15.82 -19.60
C GLU A 221 15.15 -17.14 -19.04
N LEU A 222 14.36 -18.23 -19.09
CA LEU A 222 14.81 -19.56 -18.70
C LEU A 222 15.99 -20.05 -19.54
N LEU A 223 15.95 -19.85 -20.87
CA LEU A 223 17.01 -20.28 -21.76
C LEU A 223 18.33 -19.55 -21.47
N THR A 224 18.26 -18.28 -21.05
CA THR A 224 19.46 -17.45 -20.76
C THR A 224 20.21 -17.93 -19.52
N ILE A 225 19.55 -18.58 -18.56
CA ILE A 225 20.18 -19.10 -17.34
C ILE A 225 21.09 -20.28 -17.69
N SER A 226 22.39 -20.14 -17.44
CA SER A 226 23.39 -21.17 -17.76
C SER A 226 23.44 -22.31 -16.75
N ASN A 227 23.13 -22.05 -15.49
CA ASN A 227 23.11 -23.02 -14.42
C ASN A 227 21.78 -23.77 -14.42
N ILE A 228 21.78 -25.07 -14.61
CA ILE A 228 20.56 -25.91 -14.68
C ILE A 228 19.80 -25.92 -13.36
N LYS A 229 20.47 -25.84 -12.22
CA LYS A 229 19.81 -25.76 -10.90
C LYS A 229 19.05 -24.44 -10.73
N GLU A 230 19.64 -23.34 -11.13
CA GLU A 230 18.97 -22.02 -11.10
C GLU A 230 17.82 -21.96 -12.11
N ARG A 231 18.01 -22.54 -13.31
CA ARG A 231 16.95 -22.65 -14.32
C ARG A 231 15.76 -23.45 -13.79
N LEU A 232 16.03 -24.56 -13.11
CA LEU A 232 15.01 -25.40 -12.47
C LEU A 232 14.25 -24.64 -11.40
N PHE A 233 14.96 -23.90 -10.54
CA PHE A 233 14.33 -23.09 -9.50
C PHE A 233 13.44 -22.00 -10.09
N LYS A 234 13.93 -21.32 -11.12
CA LYS A 234 13.16 -20.27 -11.82
C LYS A 234 11.92 -20.84 -12.51
N LEU A 235 12.04 -22.01 -13.13
CA LEU A 235 10.92 -22.71 -13.74
C LEU A 235 9.88 -23.12 -12.69
N TYR A 236 10.31 -23.59 -11.54
CA TYR A 236 9.43 -23.95 -10.43
C TYR A 236 8.67 -22.72 -9.88
N GLU A 237 9.35 -21.58 -9.74
CA GLU A 237 8.73 -20.31 -9.35
C GLU A 237 7.63 -19.89 -10.32
N MET A 238 7.93 -19.88 -11.63
CA MET A 238 6.98 -19.50 -12.68
C MET A 238 5.76 -20.42 -12.71
N LEU A 239 5.97 -21.73 -12.55
CA LEU A 239 4.88 -22.69 -12.49
C LEU A 239 3.99 -22.55 -11.27
N THR A 240 4.59 -22.21 -10.13
CA THR A 240 3.83 -21.97 -8.89
C THR A 240 2.91 -20.77 -9.06
N GLN A 241 3.38 -19.71 -9.70
CA GLN A 241 2.55 -18.53 -10.00
C GLN A 241 1.40 -18.87 -10.96
N GLU A 242 1.67 -19.66 -12.01
CA GLU A 242 0.64 -20.08 -12.97
C GLU A 242 -0.39 -21.00 -12.32
N ALA A 243 0.03 -21.91 -11.43
CA ALA A 243 -0.86 -22.76 -10.65
C ALA A 243 -1.83 -21.95 -9.79
N GLN A 244 -1.35 -20.94 -9.09
CA GLN A 244 -2.17 -20.05 -8.28
C GLN A 244 -3.18 -19.27 -9.12
N LEU A 245 -2.76 -18.77 -10.29
CA LEU A 245 -3.66 -18.07 -11.22
C LEU A 245 -4.77 -18.97 -11.76
N LEU A 246 -4.45 -20.21 -12.12
CA LEU A 246 -5.42 -21.18 -12.58
C LEU A 246 -6.42 -21.58 -11.49
N GLN A 247 -5.95 -21.72 -10.26
CA GLN A 247 -6.82 -22.03 -9.13
C GLN A 247 -7.80 -20.89 -8.84
N ILE A 248 -7.35 -19.65 -8.87
CA ILE A 248 -8.21 -18.46 -8.72
C ILE A 248 -9.24 -18.40 -9.85
N LYS A 249 -8.86 -18.68 -11.11
CA LYS A 249 -9.79 -18.73 -12.25
C LYS A 249 -10.84 -19.82 -12.08
N ALA A 250 -10.44 -21.00 -11.62
CA ALA A 250 -11.35 -22.13 -11.37
C ALA A 250 -12.36 -21.80 -10.26
N ASP A 251 -11.90 -21.17 -9.16
CA ASP A 251 -12.75 -20.74 -8.05
C ASP A 251 -13.77 -19.66 -8.49
N ILE A 252 -13.34 -18.72 -9.32
CA ILE A 252 -14.24 -17.70 -9.90
C ILE A 252 -15.26 -18.36 -10.81
N GLN A 253 -14.85 -19.29 -11.69
CA GLN A 253 -15.76 -19.98 -12.60
C GLN A 253 -16.76 -20.88 -11.85
N SER A 254 -16.34 -21.55 -10.76
CA SER A 254 -17.26 -22.37 -9.96
C SER A 254 -18.31 -21.51 -9.26
N LYS A 255 -17.89 -20.37 -8.66
CA LYS A 255 -18.83 -19.42 -8.05
C LYS A 255 -19.80 -18.83 -9.07
N THR A 256 -19.28 -18.41 -10.24
CA THR A 256 -20.13 -17.87 -11.31
C THR A 256 -21.14 -18.90 -11.81
N ARG A 257 -20.76 -20.18 -11.84
CA ARG A 257 -21.64 -21.27 -12.26
C ARG A 257 -22.71 -21.62 -11.21
N GLU A 258 -22.35 -21.55 -9.94
CA GLU A 258 -23.31 -21.67 -8.83
C GLU A 258 -24.31 -20.52 -8.81
N ASP A 259 -23.83 -19.29 -8.97
CA ASP A 259 -24.67 -18.09 -9.04
C ASP A 259 -25.63 -18.14 -10.25
N LEU A 260 -25.14 -18.57 -11.43
CA LEU A 260 -25.96 -18.76 -12.64
C LEU A 260 -27.03 -19.84 -12.46
N ASN A 261 -26.67 -20.98 -11.84
CA ASN A 261 -27.62 -22.05 -11.56
C ASN A 261 -28.66 -21.59 -10.52
N GLN A 262 -28.24 -20.81 -9.52
CA GLN A 262 -29.16 -20.26 -8.54
C GLN A 262 -30.13 -19.26 -9.20
N GLN A 263 -29.60 -18.35 -10.03
CA GLN A 263 -30.40 -17.38 -10.77
C GLN A 263 -31.39 -18.08 -11.74
N GLN A 264 -30.96 -19.12 -12.47
CA GLN A 264 -31.85 -19.89 -13.35
C GLN A 264 -32.96 -20.60 -12.55
N ARG A 265 -32.63 -21.16 -11.39
CA ARG A 265 -33.60 -21.81 -10.51
C ARG A 265 -34.57 -20.79 -9.89
N GLU A 266 -34.08 -19.64 -9.47
CA GLU A 266 -34.91 -18.53 -8.98
C GLU A 266 -35.83 -18.00 -10.09
N HIS A 267 -35.30 -17.81 -11.31
CA HIS A 267 -36.09 -17.40 -12.46
C HIS A 267 -37.18 -18.41 -12.83
N PHE A 268 -36.84 -19.71 -12.80
CA PHE A 268 -37.83 -20.77 -13.06
C PHE A 268 -38.93 -20.82 -11.98
N LEU A 269 -38.54 -20.68 -10.70
CA LEU A 269 -39.51 -20.62 -9.60
C LEU A 269 -40.35 -19.34 -9.66
N GLN A 270 -39.76 -18.21 -10.01
CA GLN A 270 -40.50 -16.96 -10.23
C GLN A 270 -41.51 -17.09 -11.41
N GLN A 271 -41.11 -17.77 -12.48
CA GLN A 271 -41.97 -18.00 -13.61
C GLN A 271 -43.16 -18.92 -13.23
N GLN A 272 -42.90 -19.97 -12.43
CA GLN A 272 -44.00 -20.80 -11.90
C GLN A 272 -44.91 -20.02 -10.95
N ILE A 273 -44.36 -19.25 -10.03
CA ILE A 273 -45.14 -18.39 -9.12
C ILE A 273 -45.98 -17.41 -9.94
N ARG A 274 -45.42 -16.85 -11.01
CA ARG A 274 -46.13 -15.91 -11.87
C ARG A 274 -47.30 -16.54 -12.60
N THR A 275 -47.10 -17.73 -13.17
CA THR A 275 -48.21 -18.48 -13.84
C THR A 275 -49.32 -18.82 -12.85
N ILE A 276 -48.95 -19.21 -11.61
CA ILE A 276 -49.92 -19.50 -10.56
C ILE A 276 -50.63 -18.20 -10.09
N GLN A 277 -49.92 -17.06 -10.07
CA GLN A 277 -50.50 -15.77 -9.71
C GLN A 277 -51.41 -15.19 -10.78
N GLU A 278 -51.04 -15.36 -12.06
CA GLU A 278 -51.90 -15.04 -13.20
C GLU A 278 -53.18 -15.88 -13.20
N GLU A 279 -53.12 -17.18 -12.83
CA GLU A 279 -54.29 -18.07 -12.68
C GLU A 279 -55.15 -17.71 -11.43
N LEU A 280 -54.57 -17.11 -10.38
CA LEU A 280 -55.26 -16.69 -9.17
C LEU A 280 -55.86 -15.26 -9.25
N GLY A 281 -55.67 -14.55 -10.37
CA GLY A 281 -56.37 -13.29 -10.66
C GLY A 281 -55.86 -12.07 -9.90
N GLY A 282 -54.63 -12.10 -9.33
CA GLY A 282 -54.03 -10.97 -8.69
C GLY A 282 -52.89 -10.37 -9.53
N ASN A 283 -53.09 -9.15 -10.06
CA ASN A 283 -52.03 -8.39 -10.75
C ASN A 283 -51.01 -7.91 -9.71
N MET A 284 -49.88 -8.61 -9.59
CA MET A 284 -48.76 -8.19 -8.70
C MET A 284 -48.34 -6.75 -8.96
N GLN A 285 -48.41 -6.30 -10.19
CA GLN A 285 -48.07 -4.94 -10.60
C GLN A 285 -48.96 -3.88 -9.93
N ASP A 286 -50.27 -4.14 -9.83
CA ASP A 286 -51.19 -3.23 -9.21
C ASP A 286 -50.89 -3.11 -7.68
N GLN A 287 -50.44 -4.23 -7.08
CA GLN A 287 -50.03 -4.23 -5.67
C GLN A 287 -48.77 -3.43 -5.45
N ASP A 288 -47.70 -3.63 -6.29
CA ASP A 288 -46.46 -2.89 -6.21
C ASP A 288 -46.66 -1.37 -6.41
N ILE A 289 -47.48 -1.01 -7.38
CA ILE A 289 -47.83 0.37 -7.67
C ILE A 289 -48.64 0.98 -6.49
N GLN A 290 -49.59 0.21 -5.96
CA GLN A 290 -50.37 0.62 -4.79
C GLN A 290 -49.49 0.83 -3.55
N GLU A 291 -48.52 -0.07 -3.30
CA GLU A 291 -47.54 0.06 -2.20
C GLU A 291 -46.70 1.33 -2.34
N LEU A 292 -46.18 1.62 -3.53
CA LEU A 292 -45.46 2.87 -3.77
C LEU A 292 -46.32 4.12 -3.48
N ARG A 293 -47.59 4.10 -3.87
CA ARG A 293 -48.53 5.23 -3.59
C ARG A 293 -48.81 5.39 -2.09
N GLU A 294 -49.05 4.29 -1.37
CA GLU A 294 -49.27 4.33 0.08
C GLU A 294 -48.06 4.83 0.86
N ARG A 295 -46.85 4.46 0.39
CA ARG A 295 -45.61 4.96 0.97
C ARG A 295 -45.41 6.44 0.64
N ALA A 296 -45.80 6.89 -0.55
CA ALA A 296 -45.69 8.28 -0.99
C ALA A 296 -46.58 9.22 -0.17
N GLU A 297 -47.82 8.82 0.15
CA GLU A 297 -48.74 9.60 0.99
C GLU A 297 -48.18 9.87 2.40
N LYS A 298 -47.31 9.00 2.89
CA LYS A 298 -46.66 9.15 4.22
C LYS A 298 -45.44 10.04 4.19
N LYS A 299 -44.93 10.42 3.01
CA LYS A 299 -43.73 11.26 2.89
C LYS A 299 -44.02 12.76 3.02
N LYS A 300 -43.07 13.45 3.66
CA LYS A 300 -43.18 14.92 3.92
C LYS A 300 -42.32 15.70 2.93
N TRP A 301 -42.47 15.43 1.64
CA TRP A 301 -41.78 16.18 0.62
C TRP A 301 -42.46 17.50 0.25
N ASP A 302 -41.73 18.38 -0.46
CA ASP A 302 -42.28 19.61 -1.01
C ASP A 302 -43.13 19.34 -2.24
N SER A 303 -43.92 20.38 -2.65
CA SER A 303 -44.85 20.26 -3.79
C SER A 303 -44.12 19.93 -5.10
N LYS A 304 -42.88 20.40 -5.32
CA LYS A 304 -42.11 20.10 -6.55
C LYS A 304 -41.70 18.63 -6.61
N THR A 305 -41.19 18.12 -5.51
CA THR A 305 -40.81 16.70 -5.40
C THR A 305 -42.01 15.78 -5.56
N ALA A 306 -43.18 16.15 -4.97
CA ALA A 306 -44.44 15.41 -5.14
C ALA A 306 -44.88 15.38 -6.61
N GLU A 307 -44.81 16.52 -7.31
CA GLU A 307 -45.18 16.60 -8.74
C GLU A 307 -44.26 15.74 -9.62
N ILE A 308 -42.95 15.74 -9.33
CA ILE A 308 -42.00 14.91 -10.06
C ILE A 308 -42.28 13.44 -9.80
N PHE A 309 -42.51 13.03 -8.56
CA PHE A 309 -42.86 11.67 -8.19
C PHE A 309 -44.12 11.21 -8.92
N GLU A 310 -45.19 12.00 -8.90
CA GLU A 310 -46.44 11.67 -9.60
C GLU A 310 -46.25 11.56 -11.14
N LYS A 311 -45.42 12.40 -11.71
CA LYS A 311 -45.08 12.34 -13.14
C LYS A 311 -44.33 11.03 -13.47
N GLU A 312 -43.39 10.65 -12.64
CA GLU A 312 -42.62 9.45 -12.83
C GLU A 312 -43.46 8.17 -12.53
N MET A 313 -44.38 8.24 -11.56
CA MET A 313 -45.39 7.20 -11.31
C MET A 313 -46.27 6.95 -12.52
N ARG A 314 -46.79 7.98 -13.16
CA ARG A 314 -47.57 7.88 -14.40
C ARG A 314 -46.77 7.27 -15.56
N LYS A 315 -45.45 7.43 -15.58
CA LYS A 315 -44.59 6.73 -16.55
C LYS A 315 -44.52 5.26 -16.21
N LEU A 316 -44.28 4.87 -14.93
CA LEU A 316 -44.26 3.47 -14.49
C LEU A 316 -45.55 2.75 -14.83
N GLU A 317 -46.71 3.35 -14.63
CA GLU A 317 -48.03 2.77 -14.96
C GLU A 317 -48.23 2.44 -16.44
N ARG A 318 -47.52 3.17 -17.32
CA ARG A 318 -47.55 2.97 -18.77
C ARG A 318 -46.55 1.93 -19.30
N LEU A 319 -45.59 1.56 -18.49
CA LEU A 319 -44.53 0.59 -18.86
C LEU A 319 -45.03 -0.84 -18.71
N HIS A 320 -44.63 -1.68 -19.64
CA HIS A 320 -44.94 -3.10 -19.52
C HIS A 320 -44.04 -3.74 -18.43
N PRO A 321 -44.62 -4.56 -17.51
CA PRO A 321 -43.86 -5.12 -16.36
C PRO A 321 -42.64 -5.93 -16.75
N GLN A 322 -42.60 -6.52 -17.92
CA GLN A 322 -41.49 -7.30 -18.44
C GLN A 322 -40.43 -6.44 -19.12
N SER A 323 -40.64 -5.15 -19.26
CA SER A 323 -39.66 -4.25 -19.84
C SER A 323 -38.53 -4.00 -18.84
N PRO A 324 -37.26 -4.01 -19.26
CA PRO A 324 -36.13 -3.56 -18.42
C PRO A 324 -36.33 -2.16 -17.85
N ASP A 325 -37.01 -1.30 -18.61
CA ASP A 325 -37.32 0.09 -18.19
C ASP A 325 -38.23 0.14 -16.98
N PHE A 326 -39.12 -0.84 -16.80
CA PHE A 326 -40.00 -0.94 -15.64
C PHE A 326 -39.19 -1.11 -14.35
N SER A 327 -38.23 -2.03 -14.35
CA SER A 327 -37.35 -2.26 -13.19
C SER A 327 -36.50 -1.04 -12.84
N VAL A 328 -35.97 -0.34 -13.84
CA VAL A 328 -35.19 0.89 -13.65
C VAL A 328 -36.09 1.98 -13.05
N GLN A 329 -37.31 2.16 -13.60
CA GLN A 329 -38.25 3.17 -13.14
C GLN A 329 -38.76 2.88 -11.72
N TYR A 330 -39.04 1.61 -11.43
CA TYR A 330 -39.46 1.15 -10.11
C TYR A 330 -38.36 1.43 -9.07
N THR A 331 -37.12 1.01 -9.36
CA THR A 331 -35.97 1.23 -8.47
C THR A 331 -35.74 2.72 -8.21
N TYR A 332 -35.94 3.57 -9.21
CA TYR A 332 -35.84 5.01 -9.06
C TYR A 332 -36.90 5.56 -8.10
N LEU A 333 -38.16 5.18 -8.27
CA LEU A 333 -39.27 5.62 -7.40
C LEU A 333 -39.11 5.11 -5.97
N ASP A 334 -38.67 3.85 -5.84
CA ASP A 334 -38.35 3.26 -4.54
C ASP A 334 -37.21 4.03 -3.83
N THR A 335 -36.14 4.38 -4.58
CA THR A 335 -35.03 5.22 -4.07
C THR A 335 -35.53 6.59 -3.59
N LEU A 336 -36.44 7.23 -4.34
CA LEU A 336 -37.05 8.50 -3.90
C LEU A 336 -37.86 8.36 -2.61
N LEU A 337 -38.56 7.19 -2.46
CA LEU A 337 -39.31 6.89 -1.25
C LEU A 337 -38.44 6.51 -0.05
N GLU A 338 -37.28 5.94 -0.31
CA GLU A 338 -36.32 5.61 0.76
C GLU A 338 -35.66 6.86 1.34
N LEU A 339 -35.55 7.96 0.58
CA LEU A 339 -34.96 9.19 1.06
C LEU A 339 -35.78 9.79 2.22
N PRO A 340 -35.13 10.31 3.26
CA PRO A 340 -35.77 10.86 4.46
C PRO A 340 -36.20 12.33 4.26
N TRP A 341 -37.11 12.61 3.33
CA TRP A 341 -37.59 13.95 3.02
C TRP A 341 -38.17 14.65 4.26
N ASN A 342 -37.50 15.73 4.72
CA ASN A 342 -37.92 16.50 5.90
C ASN A 342 -38.12 15.65 7.18
N GLU A 343 -37.41 14.50 7.27
CA GLU A 343 -37.39 13.67 8.46
C GLU A 343 -36.13 13.98 9.28
N TYR A 344 -36.31 14.62 10.42
CA TYR A 344 -35.23 15.10 11.28
C TYR A 344 -35.18 14.35 12.61
N THR A 345 -33.98 14.02 13.08
CA THR A 345 -33.78 13.64 14.49
C THR A 345 -33.83 14.88 15.37
N GLN A 346 -34.30 14.71 16.60
CA GLN A 346 -34.35 15.82 17.56
C GLN A 346 -32.94 16.09 18.11
N ASP A 347 -32.42 17.26 17.82
CA ASP A 347 -31.07 17.66 18.19
C ASP A 347 -30.93 17.96 19.68
N ASN A 348 -29.82 17.54 20.26
CA ASN A 348 -29.45 17.88 21.64
C ASN A 348 -28.24 18.82 21.66
N PHE A 349 -28.47 20.13 21.61
CA PHE A 349 -27.40 21.14 21.73
C PHE A 349 -27.08 21.52 23.19
N ASN A 350 -27.17 20.57 24.12
CA ASN A 350 -26.68 20.78 25.49
C ASN A 350 -25.15 20.62 25.52
N LEU A 351 -24.42 21.73 25.53
CA LEU A 351 -22.95 21.74 25.47
C LEU A 351 -22.31 20.98 26.64
N ASN A 352 -22.94 21.01 27.83
CA ASN A 352 -22.44 20.22 28.98
C ASN A 352 -22.60 18.70 28.74
N HIS A 353 -23.64 18.29 28.02
CA HIS A 353 -23.82 16.90 27.63
C HIS A 353 -22.78 16.50 26.58
N VAL A 354 -22.56 17.34 25.58
CA VAL A 354 -21.53 17.14 24.55
C VAL A 354 -20.16 16.97 25.20
N GLN A 355 -19.77 17.87 26.12
CA GLN A 355 -18.51 17.79 26.84
C GLN A 355 -18.36 16.45 27.55
N LYS A 356 -19.38 16.04 28.32
CA LYS A 356 -19.36 14.77 29.06
C LYS A 356 -19.24 13.56 28.15
N GLN A 357 -19.91 13.55 27.00
CA GLN A 357 -19.82 12.46 26.03
C GLN A 357 -18.43 12.40 25.41
N LEU A 358 -17.86 13.54 24.97
CA LEU A 358 -16.49 13.61 24.45
C LEU A 358 -15.44 13.18 25.49
N ASP A 359 -15.63 13.54 26.77
CA ASP A 359 -14.73 13.15 27.86
C ASP A 359 -14.84 11.66 28.21
N LYS A 360 -16.03 11.08 28.06
CA LYS A 360 -16.27 9.66 28.23
C LYS A 360 -15.59 8.82 27.16
N ASP A 361 -15.66 9.27 25.89
CA ASP A 361 -15.23 8.49 24.73
C ASP A 361 -13.76 8.72 24.39
N HIS A 362 -13.20 9.89 24.74
CA HIS A 362 -11.85 10.29 24.39
C HIS A 362 -11.08 10.84 25.59
N TYR A 363 -9.95 10.23 25.87
CA TYR A 363 -9.04 10.73 26.90
C TYR A 363 -8.13 11.83 26.33
N GLY A 364 -7.96 12.92 27.07
CA GLY A 364 -7.14 14.07 26.61
C GLY A 364 -7.83 14.86 25.50
N LEU A 365 -7.04 15.40 24.58
CA LEU A 365 -7.51 16.23 23.45
C LEU A 365 -8.30 17.47 23.87
N ASP A 366 -7.98 18.08 25.03
CA ASP A 366 -8.76 19.14 25.65
C ASP A 366 -8.99 20.31 24.67
N LYS A 367 -7.95 20.80 23.97
CA LYS A 367 -8.04 21.86 22.98
C LYS A 367 -8.95 21.51 21.79
N VAL A 368 -8.87 20.26 21.32
CA VAL A 368 -9.70 19.76 20.21
C VAL A 368 -11.17 19.72 20.62
N LYS A 369 -11.45 19.20 21.82
CA LYS A 369 -12.81 19.16 22.38
C LYS A 369 -13.38 20.57 22.56
N GLU A 370 -12.60 21.49 23.10
CA GLU A 370 -12.98 22.89 23.27
C GLU A 370 -13.36 23.54 21.93
N ARG A 371 -12.51 23.39 20.90
CA ARG A 371 -12.81 23.87 19.54
C ARG A 371 -14.09 23.29 18.95
N ILE A 372 -14.32 21.99 19.12
CA ILE A 372 -15.57 21.34 18.69
C ILE A 372 -16.77 21.96 19.43
N ILE A 373 -16.65 22.18 20.74
CA ILE A 373 -17.74 22.77 21.55
C ILE A 373 -17.98 24.22 21.18
N GLU A 374 -16.93 25.02 20.93
CA GLU A 374 -17.05 26.40 20.43
C GLU A 374 -17.83 26.42 19.11
N HIS A 375 -17.45 25.56 18.16
CA HIS A 375 -18.14 25.43 16.88
C HIS A 375 -19.63 25.08 17.06
N LEU A 376 -19.94 24.09 17.90
CA LEU A 376 -21.31 23.70 18.21
C LEU A 376 -22.10 24.81 18.94
N ALA A 377 -21.43 25.63 19.77
CA ALA A 377 -22.04 26.79 20.42
C ALA A 377 -22.43 27.85 19.40
N VAL A 378 -21.60 28.09 18.39
CA VAL A 378 -21.92 29.01 17.28
C VAL A 378 -23.15 28.52 16.53
N LEU A 379 -23.18 27.23 16.14
CA LEU A 379 -24.31 26.63 15.45
C LEU A 379 -25.61 26.72 16.27
N LYS A 380 -25.52 26.51 17.59
CA LYS A 380 -26.65 26.67 18.50
C LYS A 380 -27.20 28.10 18.54
N LEU A 381 -26.29 29.08 18.59
CA LEU A 381 -26.67 30.50 18.68
C LEU A 381 -27.24 31.04 17.36
N ARG A 382 -26.68 30.59 16.22
CA ARG A 382 -27.17 30.98 14.90
C ARG A 382 -28.52 30.34 14.54
N GLY A 383 -28.74 29.13 15.05
CA GLY A 383 -29.95 28.35 14.72
C GLY A 383 -29.94 27.79 13.28
N ASP A 384 -28.82 27.95 12.56
CA ASP A 384 -28.59 27.40 11.24
C ASP A 384 -27.25 26.61 11.22
N MET A 385 -27.00 25.81 10.19
CA MET A 385 -25.77 25.04 10.01
C MET A 385 -24.77 25.71 9.06
N LYS A 386 -24.96 26.97 8.75
CA LYS A 386 -24.10 27.77 7.88
C LYS A 386 -22.82 28.17 8.61
N SER A 387 -21.92 27.25 8.74
CA SER A 387 -20.60 27.44 9.38
C SER A 387 -19.52 26.71 8.57
N PRO A 388 -18.27 27.11 8.64
CA PRO A 388 -17.18 26.35 8.06
C PRO A 388 -17.21 24.89 8.55
N ILE A 389 -16.78 23.97 7.71
CA ILE A 389 -16.79 22.55 8.02
C ILE A 389 -15.60 22.21 8.92
N ILE A 390 -15.82 21.45 9.97
CA ILE A 390 -14.74 20.97 10.83
C ILE A 390 -13.87 20.00 10.05
N CYS A 391 -12.57 20.29 9.91
CA CYS A 391 -11.56 19.37 9.40
C CYS A 391 -10.61 18.95 10.52
N LEU A 392 -10.71 17.70 10.94
CA LEU A 392 -9.82 17.10 11.93
C LEU A 392 -8.58 16.56 11.21
N TYR A 393 -7.43 17.22 11.34
CA TYR A 393 -6.22 16.78 10.68
C TYR A 393 -5.13 16.35 11.69
N GLY A 394 -4.24 15.46 11.29
CA GLY A 394 -3.16 14.97 12.14
C GLY A 394 -2.77 13.52 11.81
N PRO A 395 -1.84 12.93 12.57
CA PRO A 395 -1.31 11.61 12.27
C PRO A 395 -2.38 10.50 12.36
N PRO A 396 -2.13 9.34 11.72
CA PRO A 396 -3.08 8.24 11.78
C PRO A 396 -3.20 7.65 13.20
N GLY A 397 -4.40 7.15 13.53
CA GLY A 397 -4.64 6.45 14.79
C GLY A 397 -4.89 7.32 16.03
N VAL A 398 -5.03 8.65 15.87
CA VAL A 398 -5.33 9.59 16.97
C VAL A 398 -6.81 9.74 17.28
N GLY A 399 -7.69 9.03 16.59
CA GLY A 399 -9.13 9.04 16.90
C GLY A 399 -9.96 10.04 16.12
N LYS A 400 -9.48 10.61 15.01
CA LYS A 400 -10.21 11.58 14.18
C LYS A 400 -11.63 11.12 13.83
N THR A 401 -11.75 9.94 13.25
CA THR A 401 -13.05 9.38 12.82
C THR A 401 -13.96 9.05 14.00
N SER A 402 -13.39 8.62 15.14
CA SER A 402 -14.19 8.34 16.34
C SER A 402 -14.71 9.61 17.04
N LEU A 403 -13.98 10.74 16.96
CA LEU A 403 -14.46 12.03 17.43
C LEU A 403 -15.75 12.45 16.70
N GLY A 404 -15.79 12.29 15.37
CA GLY A 404 -16.99 12.53 14.58
C GLY A 404 -18.19 11.67 15.01
N LYS A 405 -17.93 10.40 15.36
CA LYS A 405 -18.97 9.52 15.90
C LYS A 405 -19.48 9.99 17.26
N SER A 406 -18.57 10.37 18.16
CA SER A 406 -18.95 10.87 19.49
C SER A 406 -19.73 12.19 19.44
N VAL A 407 -19.41 13.06 18.47
CA VAL A 407 -20.20 14.27 18.21
C VAL A 407 -21.62 13.92 17.75
N ALA A 408 -21.77 12.95 16.86
CA ALA A 408 -23.07 12.49 16.41
C ALA A 408 -23.92 11.93 17.56
N GLU A 409 -23.34 11.09 18.39
CA GLU A 409 -23.99 10.51 19.57
C GLU A 409 -24.38 11.60 20.59
N ALA A 410 -23.50 12.57 20.84
CA ALA A 410 -23.75 13.67 21.76
C ALA A 410 -24.88 14.59 21.29
N LEU A 411 -25.03 14.81 19.97
CA LEU A 411 -26.11 15.59 19.37
C LEU A 411 -27.40 14.79 19.15
N ASN A 412 -27.41 13.49 19.45
CA ASN A 412 -28.51 12.55 19.15
C ASN A 412 -28.83 12.47 17.64
N ARG A 413 -27.79 12.64 16.79
CA ARG A 413 -27.90 12.53 15.33
C ARG A 413 -27.42 11.17 14.84
N LYS A 414 -27.91 10.73 13.69
CA LYS A 414 -27.40 9.53 13.02
C LYS A 414 -25.99 9.79 12.50
N TYR A 415 -25.16 8.79 12.57
CA TYR A 415 -23.76 8.84 12.13
C TYR A 415 -23.59 8.12 10.81
N ILE A 416 -23.00 8.78 9.82
CA ILE A 416 -22.63 8.19 8.53
C ILE A 416 -21.16 8.47 8.27
N ARG A 417 -20.44 7.47 7.86
CA ARG A 417 -19.04 7.58 7.44
C ARG A 417 -18.94 7.30 5.94
N ILE A 418 -18.30 8.20 5.22
CA ILE A 418 -17.95 8.05 3.82
C ILE A 418 -16.42 8.11 3.72
N SER A 419 -15.78 7.03 3.23
CA SER A 419 -14.36 7.07 2.92
C SER A 419 -14.17 7.67 1.54
N LEU A 420 -13.40 8.74 1.46
CA LEU A 420 -13.06 9.43 0.22
C LEU A 420 -11.73 8.94 -0.38
N GLY A 421 -10.97 8.13 0.37
CA GLY A 421 -9.72 7.54 -0.11
C GLY A 421 -9.95 6.57 -1.27
N GLY A 422 -9.31 6.88 -2.42
CA GLY A 422 -9.45 6.08 -3.64
C GLY A 422 -10.65 6.46 -4.53
N LEU A 423 -11.29 7.58 -4.25
CA LEU A 423 -12.28 8.16 -5.17
C LEU A 423 -11.57 8.82 -6.35
N HIS A 424 -11.98 8.43 -7.56
CA HIS A 424 -11.40 8.93 -8.82
C HIS A 424 -12.48 9.51 -9.76
N ASP A 425 -13.77 9.25 -9.49
CA ASP A 425 -14.90 9.66 -10.33
C ASP A 425 -15.86 10.55 -9.52
N GLU A 426 -16.20 11.72 -10.08
CA GLU A 426 -17.20 12.61 -9.49
C GLU A 426 -18.59 11.96 -9.40
N ALA A 427 -18.89 11.02 -10.30
CA ALA A 427 -20.15 10.29 -10.28
C ALA A 427 -20.36 9.46 -9.00
N GLU A 428 -19.29 9.11 -8.27
CA GLU A 428 -19.45 8.47 -6.97
C GLU A 428 -20.06 9.43 -5.93
N ILE A 429 -19.89 10.74 -6.09
CA ILE A 429 -20.46 11.75 -5.19
C ILE A 429 -21.83 12.22 -5.69
N ARG A 430 -21.91 12.56 -7.00
CA ARG A 430 -23.11 13.12 -7.64
C ARG A 430 -24.03 12.09 -8.26
N GLY A 431 -23.71 10.80 -8.19
CA GLY A 431 -24.50 9.75 -8.84
C GLY A 431 -24.31 9.67 -10.36
N HIS A 432 -24.72 8.55 -10.92
CA HIS A 432 -24.69 8.28 -12.36
C HIS A 432 -26.03 8.66 -12.99
N ARG A 433 -26.02 9.14 -14.23
CA ARG A 433 -27.27 9.38 -14.96
C ARG A 433 -28.05 8.08 -15.13
N ARG A 434 -29.38 8.12 -14.88
CA ARG A 434 -30.30 6.95 -14.92
C ARG A 434 -30.30 6.17 -16.24
N THR A 435 -29.84 6.79 -17.32
CA THR A 435 -29.79 6.15 -18.64
C THR A 435 -28.74 5.08 -18.79
N TYR A 436 -27.80 4.97 -17.86
CA TYR A 436 -26.76 3.95 -17.89
C TYR A 436 -27.19 2.69 -17.13
N ILE A 437 -26.89 1.52 -17.70
CA ILE A 437 -27.11 0.23 -17.02
C ILE A 437 -26.21 0.20 -15.78
N GLY A 438 -26.81 -0.08 -14.62
CA GLY A 438 -26.11 -0.09 -13.35
C GLY A 438 -25.91 1.28 -12.71
N ALA A 439 -26.62 2.32 -13.16
CA ALA A 439 -26.63 3.63 -12.54
C ALA A 439 -27.08 3.55 -11.08
N MET A 440 -26.38 4.28 -10.21
CA MET A 440 -26.66 4.34 -8.77
C MET A 440 -26.61 5.79 -8.30
N PRO A 441 -27.37 6.16 -7.23
CA PRO A 441 -27.25 7.46 -6.59
C PRO A 441 -25.86 7.63 -5.97
N GLY A 442 -25.45 8.88 -5.84
CA GLY A 442 -24.19 9.25 -5.22
C GLY A 442 -24.08 8.81 -3.76
N ARG A 443 -22.88 8.73 -3.24
CA ARG A 443 -22.60 8.28 -1.86
C ARG A 443 -23.26 9.15 -0.79
N ILE A 444 -23.48 10.43 -1.08
CA ILE A 444 -24.19 11.33 -0.18
C ILE A 444 -25.65 10.89 -0.04
N ILE A 445 -26.34 10.69 -1.15
CA ILE A 445 -27.73 10.23 -1.20
C ILE A 445 -27.88 8.82 -0.59
N GLN A 446 -26.97 7.89 -0.93
CA GLN A 446 -26.94 6.57 -0.29
C GLN A 446 -26.75 6.65 1.22
N GLY A 447 -25.91 7.59 1.68
CA GLY A 447 -25.72 7.87 3.10
C GLY A 447 -26.97 8.35 3.79
N LEU A 448 -27.75 9.23 3.17
CA LEU A 448 -29.03 9.71 3.69
C LEU A 448 -30.08 8.59 3.79
N ILE A 449 -30.18 7.74 2.79
CA ILE A 449 -31.05 6.55 2.81
C ILE A 449 -30.69 5.65 4.01
N LYS A 450 -29.41 5.38 4.21
CA LYS A 450 -28.93 4.57 5.36
C LYS A 450 -29.19 5.26 6.70
N ALA A 451 -29.07 6.59 6.77
CA ALA A 451 -29.31 7.36 7.98
C ALA A 451 -30.79 7.38 8.38
N LYS A 452 -31.68 7.31 7.40
CA LYS A 452 -33.14 7.52 7.58
C LYS A 452 -33.43 8.85 8.30
N SER A 453 -32.63 9.90 8.04
CA SER A 453 -32.77 11.23 8.61
C SER A 453 -32.09 12.25 7.71
N SER A 454 -32.70 13.47 7.58
CA SER A 454 -32.17 14.58 6.80
C SER A 454 -31.14 15.44 7.55
N ASN A 455 -30.86 15.17 8.83
CA ASN A 455 -29.87 15.90 9.63
C ASN A 455 -28.81 15.02 10.28
N PRO A 456 -28.24 14.01 9.58
CA PRO A 456 -27.19 13.20 10.14
C PRO A 456 -25.89 13.99 10.33
N VAL A 457 -24.91 13.36 10.99
CA VAL A 457 -23.53 13.79 10.96
C VAL A 457 -22.80 12.93 9.91
N PHE A 458 -22.29 13.56 8.86
CA PHE A 458 -21.45 12.92 7.86
C PHE A 458 -19.98 13.09 8.20
N VAL A 459 -19.28 11.99 8.37
CA VAL A 459 -17.83 12.00 8.49
C VAL A 459 -17.21 11.62 7.15
N LEU A 460 -16.59 12.59 6.51
CA LEU A 460 -15.84 12.47 5.26
C LEU A 460 -14.40 12.10 5.59
N ASP A 461 -14.10 10.79 5.55
CA ASP A 461 -12.83 10.24 6.01
C ASP A 461 -11.80 10.23 4.88
N GLU A 462 -10.56 10.60 5.22
CA GLU A 462 -9.42 10.61 4.29
C GLU A 462 -9.60 11.55 3.08
N ILE A 463 -10.05 12.79 3.31
CA ILE A 463 -10.23 13.79 2.24
C ILE A 463 -8.91 14.17 1.55
N ASP A 464 -7.78 13.94 2.21
CA ASP A 464 -6.43 14.15 1.69
C ASP A 464 -5.99 13.10 0.65
N LYS A 465 -6.78 12.04 0.47
CA LYS A 465 -6.49 10.95 -0.47
C LYS A 465 -7.39 10.93 -1.71
N ILE A 466 -8.05 12.03 -2.00
CA ILE A 466 -8.84 12.20 -3.22
C ILE A 466 -7.86 12.30 -4.40
N GLY A 467 -8.03 11.43 -5.41
CA GLY A 467 -7.24 11.46 -6.63
C GLY A 467 -7.70 12.57 -7.58
N ASN A 468 -6.75 13.19 -8.28
CA ASN A 468 -7.00 14.09 -9.40
C ASN A 468 -6.67 13.34 -10.68
N ASP A 469 -7.62 12.56 -11.21
CA ASP A 469 -7.44 11.80 -12.45
C ASP A 469 -8.23 12.40 -13.61
N PHE A 470 -7.88 12.01 -14.85
CA PHE A 470 -8.49 12.46 -16.11
C PHE A 470 -9.99 12.15 -16.27
N LYS A 471 -10.62 11.42 -15.32
CA LYS A 471 -12.02 10.97 -15.43
C LYS A 471 -13.05 11.82 -14.68
N GLY A 472 -12.64 12.89 -14.03
CA GLY A 472 -13.53 13.79 -13.30
C GLY A 472 -12.78 14.48 -12.15
N ASP A 473 -13.44 15.48 -11.56
CA ASP A 473 -12.92 16.22 -10.40
C ASP A 473 -13.81 16.00 -9.17
N PRO A 474 -13.57 14.93 -8.38
CA PRO A 474 -14.32 14.70 -7.14
C PRO A 474 -14.21 15.86 -6.14
N ALA A 475 -13.12 16.65 -6.19
CA ALA A 475 -12.94 17.81 -5.32
C ALA A 475 -13.95 18.91 -5.66
N SER A 476 -14.23 19.15 -6.93
CA SER A 476 -15.28 20.10 -7.38
C SER A 476 -16.68 19.65 -6.95
N ALA A 477 -16.99 18.35 -7.03
CA ALA A 477 -18.27 17.83 -6.54
C ALA A 477 -18.42 18.00 -5.02
N LEU A 478 -17.33 17.82 -4.28
CA LEU A 478 -17.31 18.06 -2.82
C LEU A 478 -17.46 19.54 -2.47
N LEU A 479 -16.96 20.46 -3.29
CA LEU A 479 -17.16 21.89 -3.05
C LEU A 479 -18.65 22.25 -3.01
N GLU A 480 -19.48 21.70 -3.90
CA GLU A 480 -20.91 21.90 -3.91
C GLU A 480 -21.60 21.32 -2.66
N VAL A 481 -21.18 20.12 -2.23
CA VAL A 481 -21.70 19.47 -1.01
C VAL A 481 -21.35 20.27 0.25
N LEU A 482 -20.14 20.82 0.28
CA LEU A 482 -19.55 21.41 1.48
C LEU A 482 -19.74 22.92 1.57
N ASP A 483 -20.15 23.59 0.50
CA ASP A 483 -20.40 25.01 0.50
C ASP A 483 -21.79 25.33 1.12
N PRO A 484 -21.86 26.01 2.27
CA PRO A 484 -23.13 26.32 2.92
C PRO A 484 -24.06 27.23 2.09
N GLU A 485 -23.54 27.86 1.04
CA GLU A 485 -24.36 28.72 0.13
C GLU A 485 -24.98 27.88 -0.99
N GLN A 486 -24.40 26.75 -1.36
CA GLN A 486 -24.82 25.90 -2.48
C GLN A 486 -25.48 24.58 -2.04
N ASN A 487 -25.15 24.08 -0.87
CA ASN A 487 -25.56 22.73 -0.42
C ASN A 487 -27.07 22.60 -0.12
N ASN A 488 -27.82 23.70 -0.10
CA ASN A 488 -29.29 23.69 0.02
C ASN A 488 -29.99 23.19 -1.25
N ALA A 489 -29.27 23.10 -2.38
CA ALA A 489 -29.79 22.64 -3.65
C ALA A 489 -28.79 21.64 -4.30
N PHE A 490 -28.31 20.67 -3.53
CA PHE A 490 -27.41 19.65 -4.04
C PHE A 490 -28.06 18.77 -5.08
N HIS A 491 -27.49 18.73 -6.29
CA HIS A 491 -28.03 17.98 -7.42
C HIS A 491 -27.32 16.64 -7.56
N ASP A 492 -28.09 15.55 -7.43
CA ASP A 492 -27.60 14.20 -7.73
C ASP A 492 -28.15 13.75 -9.10
N ASN A 493 -27.27 13.30 -9.98
CA ASN A 493 -27.63 12.95 -11.36
C ASN A 493 -28.56 11.74 -11.47
N TYR A 494 -28.63 10.88 -10.44
CA TYR A 494 -29.50 9.71 -10.42
C TYR A 494 -30.92 10.09 -10.04
N ILE A 495 -31.06 10.85 -8.94
CA ILE A 495 -32.41 11.26 -8.49
C ILE A 495 -32.96 12.42 -9.33
N ASP A 496 -32.09 13.20 -9.99
CA ASP A 496 -32.43 14.34 -10.85
C ASP A 496 -33.38 15.36 -10.16
N ILE A 497 -33.19 15.50 -8.84
CA ILE A 497 -33.94 16.40 -7.96
C ILE A 497 -32.94 17.00 -6.99
N ASP A 498 -33.07 18.30 -6.73
CA ASP A 498 -32.23 18.95 -5.73
C ASP A 498 -32.62 18.52 -4.32
N TYR A 499 -31.63 18.16 -3.53
CA TYR A 499 -31.80 17.76 -2.13
C TYR A 499 -31.14 18.76 -1.18
N ASP A 500 -31.87 19.20 -0.15
CA ASP A 500 -31.33 20.13 0.85
C ASP A 500 -30.40 19.43 1.85
N LEU A 501 -29.10 19.71 1.73
CA LEU A 501 -28.05 19.21 2.63
C LEU A 501 -27.72 20.23 3.75
N SER A 502 -28.42 21.40 3.80
CA SER A 502 -28.07 22.49 4.71
C SER A 502 -28.25 22.18 6.20
N LYS A 503 -28.95 21.09 6.55
CA LYS A 503 -29.14 20.63 7.93
C LYS A 503 -28.15 19.56 8.37
N ILE A 504 -27.30 19.11 7.47
CA ILE A 504 -26.30 18.08 7.73
C ILE A 504 -25.08 18.72 8.41
N LEU A 505 -24.54 18.05 9.40
CA LEU A 505 -23.23 18.42 9.96
C LEU A 505 -22.14 17.61 9.28
N PHE A 506 -21.30 18.26 8.48
CA PHE A 506 -20.15 17.62 7.86
C PHE A 506 -18.91 17.78 8.75
N ILE A 507 -18.18 16.67 8.94
CA ILE A 507 -16.89 16.63 9.60
C ILE A 507 -15.95 15.90 8.65
N SER A 508 -14.86 16.54 8.25
CA SER A 508 -13.83 15.90 7.42
C SER A 508 -12.65 15.43 8.27
N THR A 509 -11.93 14.43 7.78
CA THR A 509 -10.67 13.99 8.39
C THR A 509 -9.56 13.94 7.35
N ALA A 510 -8.36 14.36 7.73
CA ALA A 510 -7.17 14.35 6.89
C ALA A 510 -5.94 13.91 7.69
N ASN A 511 -4.96 13.31 7.00
CA ASN A 511 -3.64 13.07 7.59
C ASN A 511 -2.65 14.15 7.16
N ASN A 512 -2.77 14.67 5.95
CA ASN A 512 -1.91 15.69 5.39
C ASN A 512 -2.74 16.77 4.68
N LEU A 513 -2.49 18.04 5.00
CA LEU A 513 -3.21 19.15 4.38
C LEU A 513 -2.66 19.51 2.99
N ASN A 514 -1.40 19.21 2.70
CA ASN A 514 -0.71 19.63 1.47
C ASN A 514 -1.30 19.00 0.19
N THR A 515 -2.06 17.92 0.33
CA THR A 515 -2.69 17.21 -0.79
C THR A 515 -4.13 17.65 -1.05
N ILE A 516 -4.69 18.47 -0.16
CA ILE A 516 -6.05 18.99 -0.28
C ILE A 516 -6.01 20.28 -1.12
N SER A 517 -6.94 20.43 -2.05
CA SER A 517 -7.04 21.65 -2.87
C SER A 517 -7.35 22.88 -2.02
N GLN A 518 -6.73 24.02 -2.36
CA GLN A 518 -6.89 25.27 -1.63
C GLN A 518 -8.36 25.72 -1.50
N PRO A 519 -9.23 25.61 -2.54
CA PRO A 519 -10.65 25.96 -2.42
C PRO A 519 -11.41 25.15 -1.38
N LEU A 520 -11.04 23.89 -1.15
CA LEU A 520 -11.63 23.08 -0.08
C LEU A 520 -11.11 23.50 1.30
N LEU A 521 -9.82 23.79 1.42
CA LEU A 521 -9.22 24.26 2.68
C LEU A 521 -9.84 25.57 3.15
N ASP A 522 -10.12 26.50 2.23
CA ASP A 522 -10.70 27.80 2.54
C ASP A 522 -12.12 27.70 3.14
N ARG A 523 -12.81 26.57 2.95
CA ARG A 523 -14.15 26.29 3.51
C ARG A 523 -14.12 25.49 4.81
N MET A 524 -12.92 25.16 5.29
CA MET A 524 -12.75 24.28 6.45
C MET A 524 -12.20 25.04 7.65
N GLU A 525 -12.74 24.76 8.81
CA GLU A 525 -12.12 25.08 10.08
C GLU A 525 -11.15 23.96 10.48
N LEU A 526 -9.86 24.25 10.38
CA LEU A 526 -8.81 23.28 10.62
C LEU A 526 -8.58 23.10 12.13
N ILE A 527 -8.74 21.88 12.62
CA ILE A 527 -8.44 21.49 14.01
C ILE A 527 -7.31 20.47 14.00
N ASP A 528 -6.14 20.89 14.49
CA ASP A 528 -4.96 20.03 14.60
C ASP A 528 -5.13 19.04 15.75
N ILE A 529 -4.93 17.77 15.45
CA ILE A 529 -4.89 16.68 16.42
C ILE A 529 -3.48 16.14 16.45
N SER A 530 -2.70 16.58 17.44
CA SER A 530 -1.37 16.07 17.69
C SER A 530 -1.40 14.58 18.10
N GLY A 531 -0.24 13.92 17.96
CA GLY A 531 -0.07 12.55 18.49
C GLY A 531 -0.21 12.51 20.02
N TYR A 532 -0.48 11.31 20.53
CA TYR A 532 -0.56 11.08 21.97
C TYR A 532 0.81 10.84 22.58
N ILE A 533 1.01 11.39 23.78
CA ILE A 533 2.16 11.04 24.61
C ILE A 533 1.98 9.67 25.25
N ILE A 534 3.06 9.09 25.77
CA ILE A 534 3.02 7.74 26.35
C ILE A 534 1.98 7.64 27.47
N GLU A 535 1.94 8.65 28.33
CA GLU A 535 1.01 8.72 29.46
C GLU A 535 -0.45 8.71 29.01
N GLU A 536 -0.74 9.45 27.93
CA GLU A 536 -2.06 9.49 27.31
C GLU A 536 -2.39 8.13 26.67
N LYS A 537 -1.44 7.51 25.93
CA LYS A 537 -1.62 6.18 25.33
C LYS A 537 -1.89 5.10 26.40
N VAL A 538 -1.21 5.18 27.52
CA VAL A 538 -1.43 4.26 28.66
C VAL A 538 -2.84 4.40 29.21
N GLU A 539 -3.32 5.63 29.40
CA GLU A 539 -4.68 5.85 29.90
C GLU A 539 -5.74 5.47 28.87
N ILE A 540 -5.52 5.79 27.58
CA ILE A 540 -6.39 5.37 26.47
C ILE A 540 -6.43 3.83 26.40
N GLY A 541 -5.26 3.18 26.46
CA GLY A 541 -5.14 1.73 26.47
C GLY A 541 -6.00 1.09 27.55
N ARG A 542 -5.87 1.57 28.78
CA ARG A 542 -6.59 1.02 29.94
C ARG A 542 -8.10 1.31 29.93
N ARG A 543 -8.49 2.55 29.58
CA ARG A 543 -9.89 3.00 29.70
C ARG A 543 -10.75 2.61 28.51
N HIS A 544 -10.16 2.54 27.30
CA HIS A 544 -10.92 2.39 26.07
C HIS A 544 -10.54 1.12 25.29
N LEU A 545 -9.22 0.87 25.08
CA LEU A 545 -8.82 -0.24 24.22
C LEU A 545 -8.97 -1.60 24.90
N VAL A 546 -8.60 -1.73 26.17
CA VAL A 546 -8.72 -3.02 26.90
C VAL A 546 -10.18 -3.47 27.00
N PRO A 547 -11.15 -2.65 27.45
CA PRO A 547 -12.55 -3.05 27.49
C PRO A 547 -13.09 -3.44 26.11
N LYS A 548 -12.81 -2.63 25.10
CA LYS A 548 -13.20 -2.91 23.71
C LYS A 548 -12.64 -4.23 23.21
N GLN A 549 -11.38 -4.53 23.49
CA GLN A 549 -10.74 -5.77 23.04
C GLN A 549 -11.19 -7.00 23.83
N LEU A 550 -11.57 -6.85 25.11
CA LEU A 550 -12.20 -7.91 25.88
C LEU A 550 -13.53 -8.31 25.23
N GLU A 551 -14.38 -7.33 24.93
CA GLU A 551 -15.68 -7.56 24.27
C GLU A 551 -15.49 -8.23 22.89
N ASN A 552 -14.60 -7.70 22.05
CA ASN A 552 -14.32 -8.22 20.69
C ASN A 552 -13.81 -9.67 20.68
N HIS A 553 -13.19 -10.12 21.76
CA HIS A 553 -12.64 -11.48 21.88
C HIS A 553 -13.48 -12.41 22.77
N GLY A 554 -14.68 -11.98 23.22
CA GLY A 554 -15.56 -12.79 24.05
C GLY A 554 -15.02 -13.06 25.47
N LEU A 555 -14.11 -12.20 25.93
CA LEU A 555 -13.56 -12.27 27.28
C LEU A 555 -14.38 -11.38 28.22
N LYS A 556 -14.46 -11.75 29.48
CA LYS A 556 -15.15 -10.98 30.51
C LYS A 556 -14.19 -10.03 31.23
N GLU A 557 -14.77 -9.03 31.87
CA GLU A 557 -14.01 -8.16 32.75
C GLU A 557 -13.41 -9.01 33.91
N GLY A 558 -12.09 -8.84 34.10
CA GLY A 558 -11.31 -9.65 35.04
C GLY A 558 -10.55 -10.83 34.44
N ASP A 559 -10.89 -11.28 33.19
CA ASP A 559 -10.14 -12.35 32.52
C ASP A 559 -8.72 -11.92 32.15
N VAL A 560 -8.54 -10.63 31.85
CA VAL A 560 -7.22 -10.02 31.58
C VAL A 560 -7.14 -8.67 32.26
N ILE A 561 -6.17 -8.52 33.14
CA ILE A 561 -5.86 -7.26 33.83
C ILE A 561 -4.48 -6.80 33.39
N ILE A 562 -4.40 -5.63 32.73
CA ILE A 562 -3.15 -5.00 32.33
C ILE A 562 -2.84 -3.82 33.26
N PRO A 563 -1.93 -3.98 34.25
CA PRO A 563 -1.56 -2.91 35.16
C PRO A 563 -0.92 -1.72 34.40
N LYS A 564 -0.97 -0.52 34.99
CA LYS A 564 -0.43 0.70 34.37
C LYS A 564 1.03 0.56 33.96
N LYS A 565 1.86 -0.09 34.80
CA LYS A 565 3.29 -0.33 34.48
C LYS A 565 3.49 -1.23 33.26
N VAL A 566 2.66 -2.28 33.15
CA VAL A 566 2.70 -3.22 32.02
C VAL A 566 2.22 -2.54 30.75
N MET A 567 1.13 -1.76 30.81
CA MET A 567 0.67 -0.96 29.69
C MET A 567 1.72 0.03 29.21
N ALA A 568 2.43 0.69 30.16
CA ALA A 568 3.54 1.58 29.81
C ALA A 568 4.68 0.83 29.10
N ALA A 569 5.01 -0.39 29.55
CA ALA A 569 6.00 -1.23 28.89
C ALA A 569 5.55 -1.66 27.48
N ILE A 570 4.26 -1.98 27.27
CA ILE A 570 3.73 -2.29 25.93
C ILE A 570 3.90 -1.09 25.00
N VAL A 571 3.50 0.10 25.45
CA VAL A 571 3.62 1.34 24.67
C VAL A 571 5.07 1.66 24.36
N ASP A 572 5.97 1.47 25.32
CA ASP A 572 7.37 1.86 25.20
C ASP A 572 8.22 0.90 24.36
N GLN A 573 7.99 -0.42 24.52
CA GLN A 573 8.86 -1.45 23.98
C GLN A 573 8.29 -2.16 22.73
N TYR A 574 6.98 -2.07 22.50
CA TYR A 574 6.30 -2.80 21.43
C TYR A 574 5.52 -1.93 20.45
N THR A 575 5.51 -0.60 20.64
CA THR A 575 4.84 0.32 19.71
C THR A 575 5.68 1.54 19.36
N ARG A 576 5.62 1.97 18.09
CA ARG A 576 6.27 3.19 17.60
C ARG A 576 5.34 3.94 16.63
N GLU A 577 4.33 4.61 17.20
CA GLU A 577 3.30 5.32 16.45
C GLU A 577 2.89 6.62 17.13
N SER A 578 2.31 7.57 16.41
CA SER A 578 1.73 8.81 16.98
C SER A 578 0.41 8.55 17.67
N GLY A 579 -0.40 7.65 17.14
CA GLY A 579 -1.71 7.27 17.66
C GLY A 579 -1.67 6.07 18.59
N VAL A 580 -2.76 5.28 18.55
CA VAL A 580 -2.95 4.06 19.37
C VAL A 580 -3.41 2.85 18.54
N ARG A 581 -3.23 2.89 17.21
CA ARG A 581 -3.68 1.78 16.32
C ARG A 581 -2.81 0.54 16.47
N GLU A 582 -1.50 0.71 16.60
CA GLU A 582 -0.57 -0.38 16.85
C GLU A 582 -0.76 -0.94 18.26
N LEU A 583 -0.93 -0.05 19.25
CA LEU A 583 -1.27 -0.44 20.62
C LEU A 583 -2.53 -1.29 20.68
N ASP A 584 -3.59 -0.90 19.95
CA ASP A 584 -4.84 -1.67 19.84
C ASP A 584 -4.57 -3.09 19.30
N LYS A 585 -3.72 -3.21 18.25
CA LYS A 585 -3.29 -4.51 17.69
C LYS A 585 -2.48 -5.36 18.68
N LYS A 586 -1.58 -4.75 19.46
CA LYS A 586 -0.79 -5.48 20.47
C LYS A 586 -1.67 -5.97 21.60
N ILE A 587 -2.59 -5.16 22.09
CA ILE A 587 -3.61 -5.56 23.08
C ILE A 587 -4.47 -6.71 22.52
N ALA A 588 -4.97 -6.59 21.28
CA ALA A 588 -5.73 -7.64 20.62
C ALA A 588 -4.94 -8.96 20.50
N ARG A 589 -3.61 -8.90 20.27
CA ARG A 589 -2.75 -10.08 20.23
C ARG A 589 -2.68 -10.77 21.59
N ILE A 590 -2.58 -10.01 22.68
CA ILE A 590 -2.63 -10.53 24.04
C ILE A 590 -3.99 -11.21 24.29
N MET A 591 -5.10 -10.52 23.98
CA MET A 591 -6.44 -11.04 24.19
C MET A 591 -6.68 -12.35 23.43
N ARG A 592 -6.22 -12.46 22.16
CA ARG A 592 -6.33 -13.71 21.39
C ARG A 592 -5.57 -14.87 22.02
N LYS A 593 -4.37 -14.62 22.55
CA LYS A 593 -3.60 -15.69 23.23
C LYS A 593 -4.28 -16.15 24.52
N VAL A 594 -4.78 -15.20 25.32
CA VAL A 594 -5.54 -15.54 26.54
C VAL A 594 -6.84 -16.25 26.20
N ALA A 595 -7.60 -15.80 25.20
CA ALA A 595 -8.80 -16.47 24.73
C ALA A 595 -8.52 -17.92 24.31
N ARG A 596 -7.39 -18.17 23.63
CA ARG A 596 -6.94 -19.53 23.28
C ARG A 596 -6.65 -20.37 24.52
N LEU A 597 -5.95 -19.84 25.53
CA LEU A 597 -5.64 -20.55 26.76
C LEU A 597 -6.92 -20.90 27.50
N LYS A 598 -7.83 -19.94 27.66
CA LYS A 598 -9.13 -20.12 28.32
C LYS A 598 -9.99 -21.17 27.60
N ALA A 599 -10.09 -21.09 26.28
CA ALA A 599 -10.84 -22.05 25.47
C ALA A 599 -10.24 -23.47 25.53
N SER A 600 -8.92 -23.58 25.71
CA SER A 600 -8.23 -24.87 25.86
C SER A 600 -8.24 -25.43 27.31
N GLY A 601 -8.87 -24.74 28.25
CA GLY A 601 -8.90 -25.14 29.67
C GLY A 601 -7.53 -25.08 30.37
N LYS A 602 -6.59 -24.31 29.82
CA LYS A 602 -5.26 -24.14 30.44
C LYS A 602 -5.29 -23.02 31.47
N GLU A 603 -4.59 -23.22 32.56
CA GLU A 603 -4.41 -22.18 33.56
C GLU A 603 -3.54 -21.06 33.04
N TYR A 604 -3.88 -19.82 33.34
CA TYR A 604 -3.13 -18.60 33.03
C TYR A 604 -3.32 -17.58 34.17
N ASN A 605 -2.37 -16.66 34.30
CA ASN A 605 -2.48 -15.56 35.24
C ASN A 605 -3.31 -14.42 34.62
N PRO A 606 -4.46 -14.06 35.20
CA PRO A 606 -5.27 -12.95 34.70
C PRO A 606 -4.56 -11.60 34.79
N THR A 607 -3.68 -11.41 35.78
CA THR A 607 -2.93 -10.16 35.94
C THR A 607 -1.56 -10.28 35.27
N LEU A 608 -1.37 -9.55 34.17
CA LEU A 608 -0.12 -9.57 33.42
C LEU A 608 1.02 -8.88 34.19
N SER A 609 2.21 -9.46 34.12
CA SER A 609 3.48 -8.85 34.51
C SER A 609 4.28 -8.36 33.29
N ILE A 610 5.38 -7.64 33.50
CA ILE A 610 6.27 -7.21 32.42
C ILE A 610 6.96 -8.43 31.78
N ASP A 611 7.30 -9.43 32.58
CA ASP A 611 7.99 -10.65 32.12
C ASP A 611 7.10 -11.49 31.18
N ASP A 612 5.79 -11.48 31.42
CA ASP A 612 4.82 -12.18 30.58
C ASP A 612 4.74 -11.59 29.16
N LEU A 613 5.12 -10.31 28.96
CA LEU A 613 5.06 -9.64 27.66
C LEU A 613 5.88 -10.35 26.59
N HIS A 614 7.01 -10.94 26.96
CA HIS A 614 7.81 -11.71 26.04
C HIS A 614 7.06 -12.95 25.49
N GLU A 615 6.31 -13.64 26.35
CA GLU A 615 5.49 -14.78 25.95
C GLU A 615 4.35 -14.34 25.02
N TYR A 616 3.65 -13.24 25.36
CA TYR A 616 2.48 -12.80 24.62
C TYR A 616 2.81 -12.05 23.34
N LEU A 617 3.82 -11.20 23.34
CA LEU A 617 4.17 -10.30 22.21
C LEU A 617 5.43 -10.69 21.46
N GLY A 618 6.30 -11.51 22.06
CA GLY A 618 7.61 -11.86 21.52
C GLY A 618 8.73 -10.98 22.07
N ALA A 619 9.88 -10.97 21.40
CA ALA A 619 11.01 -10.11 21.76
C ALA A 619 10.61 -8.63 21.68
N GLN A 620 11.26 -7.80 22.49
CA GLN A 620 11.09 -6.36 22.44
C GLN A 620 11.44 -5.85 21.04
N GLU A 621 10.56 -5.06 20.46
CA GLU A 621 10.71 -4.53 19.10
C GLU A 621 11.50 -3.23 19.09
N TYR A 622 11.43 -2.48 20.18
CA TYR A 622 12.07 -1.15 20.31
C TYR A 622 12.81 -1.03 21.63
N ASN A 623 14.09 -0.69 21.55
CA ASN A 623 14.87 -0.20 22.68
C ASN A 623 14.93 1.31 22.57
N ARG A 624 14.45 2.02 23.57
CA ARG A 624 14.60 3.47 23.60
C ARG A 624 15.91 3.83 24.25
N ASP A 625 16.56 4.82 23.63
CA ASP A 625 17.77 5.35 24.18
C ASP A 625 17.54 5.95 25.55
N LYS A 626 18.33 5.49 26.49
CA LYS A 626 18.50 6.16 27.76
C LYS A 626 19.61 7.17 27.61
N TYR A 627 19.52 8.26 28.38
CA TYR A 627 20.62 9.20 28.46
C TYR A 627 21.90 8.45 28.85
N GLU A 628 22.91 8.55 27.99
CA GLU A 628 24.26 8.11 28.28
C GLU A 628 25.07 9.30 28.75
N ASN A 629 26.03 9.11 29.70
CA ASN A 629 26.82 10.21 30.25
C ASN A 629 27.64 10.90 29.16
N ASN A 630 27.81 12.24 29.29
CA ASN A 630 28.62 13.07 28.41
C ASN A 630 30.11 13.06 28.81
N ASP A 631 30.71 11.87 29.00
CA ASP A 631 32.11 11.74 29.47
C ASP A 631 33.15 12.03 28.37
N TYR A 632 32.74 12.16 27.13
CA TYR A 632 33.59 12.45 25.97
C TYR A 632 33.35 13.85 25.45
N ALA A 633 34.44 14.49 24.96
CA ALA A 633 34.30 15.77 24.25
C ALA A 633 33.50 15.58 22.96
N GLY A 634 32.66 16.55 22.66
CA GLY A 634 31.88 16.54 21.43
C GLY A 634 30.58 15.72 21.43
N VAL A 635 30.24 15.09 22.55
CA VAL A 635 28.96 14.38 22.71
C VAL A 635 27.92 15.28 23.36
N VAL A 636 26.84 15.56 22.66
CA VAL A 636 25.76 16.45 23.14
C VAL A 636 24.42 15.86 22.85
N THR A 637 23.53 15.96 23.82
CA THR A 637 22.15 15.48 23.66
C THR A 637 21.26 16.59 23.09
N GLY A 638 20.71 16.35 21.93
CA GLY A 638 19.65 17.14 21.30
C GLY A 638 18.29 16.53 21.49
N LEU A 639 17.26 17.26 21.08
CA LEU A 639 15.86 16.80 21.09
C LEU A 639 15.30 16.82 19.68
N ALA A 640 14.84 15.68 19.23
CA ALA A 640 14.19 15.50 17.93
C ALA A 640 12.68 15.30 18.11
N TRP A 641 11.93 15.70 17.09
CA TRP A 641 10.53 15.38 16.92
C TRP A 641 10.34 14.60 15.63
N THR A 642 9.62 13.52 15.73
CA THR A 642 9.28 12.65 14.59
C THR A 642 7.77 12.47 14.52
N ALA A 643 7.27 11.97 13.40
CA ALA A 643 5.86 11.64 13.25
C ALA A 643 5.34 10.67 14.33
N VAL A 644 6.21 9.97 15.04
CA VAL A 644 5.84 8.98 16.08
C VAL A 644 6.05 9.49 17.51
N GLY A 645 6.52 10.73 17.68
CA GLY A 645 6.71 11.40 18.95
C GLY A 645 8.08 12.04 19.10
N GLY A 646 8.41 12.49 20.33
CA GLY A 646 9.71 13.04 20.62
C GLY A 646 10.73 11.97 21.00
N GLU A 647 11.99 12.17 20.60
CA GLU A 647 13.15 11.31 20.91
C GLU A 647 14.34 12.17 21.33
N ILE A 648 15.26 11.59 22.09
CA ILE A 648 16.58 12.19 22.29
C ILE A 648 17.46 11.89 21.10
N LEU A 649 18.36 12.79 20.79
CA LEU A 649 19.27 12.68 19.67
C LEU A 649 20.69 12.98 20.16
N PHE A 650 21.62 12.06 19.96
CA PHE A 650 23.03 12.33 20.23
C PHE A 650 23.67 12.96 19.00
N VAL A 651 24.42 14.01 19.23
CA VAL A 651 25.30 14.62 18.24
C VAL A 651 26.74 14.41 18.74
N GLU A 652 27.53 13.71 17.98
CA GLU A 652 28.91 13.39 18.29
C GLU A 652 29.81 14.07 17.28
N SER A 653 30.81 14.79 17.76
CA SER A 653 31.83 15.37 16.90
C SER A 653 33.22 14.93 17.30
N SER A 654 34.07 14.74 16.31
CA SER A 654 35.46 14.34 16.52
C SER A 654 36.38 15.08 15.57
N LEU A 655 37.65 15.17 15.98
CA LEU A 655 38.70 15.80 15.21
C LEU A 655 39.73 14.77 14.75
N SER A 656 40.16 14.92 13.52
CA SER A 656 41.27 14.13 12.96
C SER A 656 42.29 15.05 12.25
N LYS A 657 43.59 14.76 12.39
CA LYS A 657 44.60 15.57 11.70
C LYS A 657 44.41 15.45 10.18
N SER A 658 44.38 16.61 9.52
CA SER A 658 44.18 16.69 8.07
C SER A 658 44.98 17.86 7.53
N LYS A 659 45.27 17.83 6.24
CA LYS A 659 45.81 19.01 5.52
C LYS A 659 44.59 19.66 4.82
N GLY A 660 44.21 20.84 5.32
CA GLY A 660 43.10 21.62 4.82
C GLY A 660 41.74 21.27 5.46
N GLU A 661 40.81 22.16 5.27
CA GLU A 661 39.47 22.10 5.83
C GLU A 661 38.68 20.92 5.26
N LYS A 662 38.14 20.09 6.13
CA LYS A 662 37.24 19.01 5.76
C LYS A 662 36.17 18.84 6.80
N LEU A 663 34.88 18.95 6.39
CA LEU A 663 33.74 18.60 7.21
C LEU A 663 33.15 17.29 6.66
N THR A 664 33.07 16.29 7.49
CA THR A 664 32.43 15.00 7.16
C THR A 664 31.19 14.87 8.02
N LEU A 665 30.07 14.54 7.37
CA LEU A 665 28.77 14.37 8.01
C LEU A 665 28.28 12.93 7.79
N THR A 666 27.85 12.25 8.86
CA THR A 666 27.32 10.89 8.79
C THR A 666 26.10 10.74 9.70
N GLY A 667 25.23 9.77 9.45
CA GLY A 667 24.03 9.50 10.25
C GLY A 667 22.72 9.69 9.47
N ASN A 668 22.72 9.60 8.13
CA ASN A 668 21.56 9.77 7.26
C ASN A 668 20.83 11.11 7.45
N LEU A 669 21.64 12.20 7.37
CA LEU A 669 21.16 13.57 7.55
C LEU A 669 20.51 14.09 6.27
N GLY A 670 19.34 14.72 6.39
CA GLY A 670 18.69 15.48 5.33
C GLY A 670 19.44 16.80 5.03
N ASP A 671 19.03 17.49 3.99
CA ASP A 671 19.77 18.66 3.51
C ASP A 671 19.70 19.85 4.47
N VAL A 672 18.56 20.08 5.13
CA VAL A 672 18.43 21.15 6.14
C VAL A 672 19.34 20.89 7.34
N MET A 673 19.47 19.65 7.76
CA MET A 673 20.35 19.29 8.88
C MET A 673 21.83 19.39 8.51
N LYS A 674 22.20 19.05 7.27
CA LYS A 674 23.57 19.26 6.73
C LYS A 674 23.93 20.76 6.69
N GLU A 675 23.00 21.58 6.22
CA GLU A 675 23.15 23.04 6.22
C GLU A 675 23.36 23.59 7.65
N SER A 676 22.59 23.11 8.62
CA SER A 676 22.74 23.45 10.02
C SER A 676 24.13 23.10 10.56
N ALA A 677 24.71 21.98 10.13
CA ALA A 677 26.07 21.59 10.52
C ALA A 677 27.14 22.53 9.92
N VAL A 678 26.95 22.95 8.67
CA VAL A 678 27.82 23.93 8.01
C VAL A 678 27.75 25.29 8.74
N ILE A 679 26.53 25.77 9.05
CA ILE A 679 26.31 27.01 9.81
C ILE A 679 26.99 26.92 11.19
N ALA A 680 26.85 25.78 11.88
CA ALA A 680 27.44 25.54 13.18
C ALA A 680 28.98 25.65 13.13
N LEU A 681 29.61 24.99 12.18
CA LEU A 681 31.07 25.05 11.99
C LEU A 681 31.54 26.49 11.64
N GLN A 682 30.81 27.15 10.75
CA GLN A 682 31.14 28.51 10.34
C GLN A 682 31.00 29.51 11.47
N TYR A 683 29.97 29.31 12.34
CA TYR A 683 29.85 30.11 13.56
C TYR A 683 31.05 29.94 14.51
N ILE A 684 31.47 28.69 14.78
CA ILE A 684 32.65 28.42 15.64
C ILE A 684 33.90 29.07 15.07
N LYS A 685 34.15 29.00 13.77
CA LYS A 685 35.27 29.63 13.10
C LYS A 685 35.26 31.14 13.27
N SER A 686 34.16 31.80 12.97
CA SER A 686 34.04 33.25 13.05
C SER A 686 34.12 33.79 14.48
N HIS A 687 33.96 32.93 15.48
CA HIS A 687 34.00 33.30 16.91
C HIS A 687 35.03 32.48 17.72
N ALA A 688 36.07 31.97 17.05
CA ALA A 688 37.13 31.15 17.65
C ALA A 688 37.79 31.83 18.88
N SER A 689 38.04 33.13 18.78
CA SER A 689 38.64 33.92 19.84
C SER A 689 37.82 33.98 21.13
N LEU A 690 36.47 33.96 21.03
CA LEU A 690 35.55 33.90 22.19
C LEU A 690 35.66 32.58 22.98
N LEU A 691 36.02 31.51 22.28
CA LEU A 691 36.19 30.17 22.86
C LEU A 691 37.65 29.88 23.25
N GLY A 692 38.58 30.81 22.98
CA GLY A 692 40.02 30.61 23.20
C GLY A 692 40.63 29.60 22.24
N ILE A 693 40.04 29.43 21.03
CA ILE A 693 40.50 28.55 19.98
C ILE A 693 41.41 29.34 19.03
N ASP A 694 42.56 28.77 18.70
CA ASP A 694 43.47 29.33 17.70
C ASP A 694 42.89 29.08 16.29
N GLU A 695 42.86 30.13 15.47
CA GLU A 695 42.28 30.04 14.12
C GLU A 695 43.02 29.03 13.22
N ASP A 696 44.32 28.83 13.42
CA ASP A 696 45.15 27.87 12.67
C ASP A 696 44.69 26.40 12.88
N ILE A 697 43.92 26.11 13.90
CA ILE A 697 43.44 24.77 14.23
C ILE A 697 42.53 24.27 13.09
N PHE A 698 41.75 25.13 12.50
CA PHE A 698 40.76 24.72 11.45
C PHE A 698 41.45 24.27 10.17
N ASP A 699 42.67 24.66 9.90
CA ASP A 699 43.46 24.19 8.74
C ASP A 699 44.22 22.90 9.02
N LYS A 700 44.42 22.55 10.28
CA LYS A 700 45.19 21.37 10.72
C LYS A 700 44.30 20.16 11.07
N TRP A 701 43.01 20.40 11.32
CA TRP A 701 42.09 19.38 11.80
C TRP A 701 40.83 19.33 10.97
N ALA A 702 40.50 18.13 10.48
CA ALA A 702 39.22 17.83 9.86
C ALA A 702 38.17 17.52 10.93
N VAL A 703 36.97 17.97 10.71
CA VAL A 703 35.83 17.79 11.60
C VAL A 703 34.94 16.69 11.07
N HIS A 704 34.53 15.75 11.91
CA HIS A 704 33.51 14.76 11.62
C HIS A 704 32.38 14.92 12.62
N ILE A 705 31.17 15.14 12.12
CA ILE A 705 29.95 15.11 12.92
C ILE A 705 29.17 13.83 12.55
N HIS A 706 28.86 13.06 13.56
CA HIS A 706 28.06 11.85 13.46
C HIS A 706 26.79 12.00 14.28
N VAL A 707 25.67 11.57 13.71
CA VAL A 707 24.41 11.45 14.44
C VAL A 707 24.01 9.98 14.40
N PRO A 708 24.11 9.24 15.50
CA PRO A 708 23.82 7.80 15.57
C PRO A 708 22.44 7.42 15.02
N GLU A 709 22.17 6.12 14.84
CA GLU A 709 20.98 5.55 14.22
C GLU A 709 20.79 5.94 12.73
N GLY A 710 21.78 5.66 11.91
CA GLY A 710 21.78 5.97 10.46
C GLY A 710 20.68 5.31 9.65
N ALA A 711 19.95 4.33 10.20
CA ALA A 711 18.80 3.71 9.55
C ALA A 711 17.58 4.64 9.47
N ILE A 712 17.50 5.65 10.34
CA ILE A 712 16.39 6.60 10.43
C ILE A 712 16.82 7.93 9.78
N PRO A 713 16.12 8.41 8.73
CA PRO A 713 16.39 9.72 8.17
C PRO A 713 16.15 10.82 9.21
N LYS A 714 17.09 11.76 9.31
CA LYS A 714 17.02 12.89 10.24
C LYS A 714 17.14 14.18 9.46
N ASP A 715 16.15 15.05 9.59
CA ASP A 715 16.18 16.35 8.94
C ASP A 715 15.57 17.43 9.84
N GLY A 716 15.97 18.69 9.58
CA GLY A 716 15.45 19.85 10.27
C GLY A 716 16.52 20.73 10.94
N PRO A 717 16.23 22.02 11.16
CA PRO A 717 17.18 23.00 11.68
C PRO A 717 17.34 22.92 13.21
N SER A 718 16.52 22.16 13.91
CA SER A 718 16.38 22.18 15.38
C SER A 718 17.57 21.62 16.15
N ALA A 719 18.54 20.99 15.47
CA ALA A 719 19.79 20.50 16.03
C ALA A 719 20.93 21.54 15.96
N GLY A 720 20.70 22.75 15.43
CA GLY A 720 21.71 23.75 15.20
C GLY A 720 22.51 24.11 16.45
N ILE A 721 21.83 24.43 17.57
CA ILE A 721 22.53 24.75 18.84
C ILE A 721 23.27 23.53 19.43
N THR A 722 22.74 22.32 19.20
CA THR A 722 23.35 21.05 19.63
C THR A 722 24.67 20.83 18.88
N MET A 723 24.70 21.07 17.57
CA MET A 723 25.88 20.94 16.73
C MET A 723 26.96 21.97 17.09
N VAL A 724 26.57 23.23 17.32
CA VAL A 724 27.53 24.24 17.79
C VAL A 724 28.14 23.87 19.14
N THR A 725 27.31 23.39 20.08
CA THR A 725 27.77 22.97 21.40
C THR A 725 28.70 21.75 21.31
N SER A 726 28.37 20.79 20.46
CA SER A 726 29.20 19.61 20.16
C SER A 726 30.58 20.05 19.63
N LEU A 727 30.58 20.88 18.59
CA LEU A 727 31.82 21.44 18.04
C LEU A 727 32.62 22.23 19.06
N ALA A 728 31.98 23.13 19.84
CA ALA A 728 32.63 23.89 20.86
C ALA A 728 33.27 22.99 21.93
N SER A 729 32.56 21.95 22.38
CA SER A 729 33.11 20.95 23.31
C SER A 729 34.31 20.22 22.70
N THR A 730 34.21 19.81 21.44
CA THR A 730 35.29 19.11 20.71
C THR A 730 36.56 19.97 20.58
N PHE A 731 36.43 21.23 20.17
CA PHE A 731 37.58 22.11 19.98
C PHE A 731 38.18 22.59 21.32
N THR A 732 37.37 22.76 22.36
CA THR A 732 37.86 23.20 23.68
C THR A 732 38.19 22.05 24.60
N GLN A 733 37.81 20.81 24.26
CA GLN A 733 37.92 19.61 25.11
C GLN A 733 37.20 19.74 26.46
N ARG A 734 36.22 20.64 26.55
CA ARG A 734 35.43 20.90 27.76
C ARG A 734 34.23 19.93 27.81
N LYS A 735 33.98 19.44 29.03
CA LYS A 735 32.85 18.52 29.28
C LYS A 735 31.54 19.29 29.13
N VAL A 736 30.56 18.65 28.48
CA VAL A 736 29.16 19.13 28.44
C VAL A 736 28.45 18.69 29.71
N LYS A 737 27.62 19.56 30.27
CA LYS A 737 26.89 19.31 31.50
C LYS A 737 26.03 18.06 31.41
N ASP A 738 26.03 17.24 32.47
CA ASP A 738 25.28 16.00 32.54
C ASP A 738 23.76 16.25 32.64
N HIS A 739 22.95 15.35 32.14
CA HIS A 739 21.48 15.43 32.12
C HIS A 739 20.91 16.71 31.48
N LEU A 740 21.66 17.31 30.58
CA LEU A 740 21.31 18.48 29.81
C LEU A 740 20.92 18.04 28.37
N ALA A 741 19.82 18.55 27.86
CA ALA A 741 19.49 18.48 26.45
C ALA A 741 19.16 19.86 25.89
N MET A 742 19.20 19.99 24.58
CA MET A 742 18.92 21.25 23.93
C MET A 742 18.21 21.10 22.61
N THR A 743 17.48 22.15 22.21
CA THR A 743 16.86 22.24 20.89
C THR A 743 16.73 23.70 20.49
N GLY A 744 17.09 24.01 19.27
CA GLY A 744 17.02 25.38 18.72
C GLY A 744 17.72 25.46 17.38
N GLU A 745 17.21 26.29 16.51
CA GLU A 745 17.86 26.67 15.26
C GLU A 745 18.88 27.80 15.52
N ILE A 746 20.00 27.79 14.81
CA ILE A 746 21.01 28.82 14.90
C ILE A 746 21.09 29.61 13.61
N THR A 747 21.32 30.91 13.72
CA THR A 747 21.69 31.78 12.60
C THR A 747 23.21 32.05 12.59
N LEU A 748 23.75 32.48 11.46
CA LEU A 748 25.16 32.90 11.34
C LEU A 748 25.57 34.03 12.32
N ARG A 749 24.59 34.80 12.81
CA ARG A 749 24.83 35.85 13.84
C ARG A 749 24.80 35.31 15.27
N GLY A 750 24.54 34.00 15.43
CA GLY A 750 24.44 33.38 16.74
C GLY A 750 23.09 33.56 17.45
N LYS A 751 22.03 34.08 16.78
CA LYS A 751 20.70 34.14 17.35
C LYS A 751 20.14 32.72 17.41
N VAL A 752 19.45 32.39 18.50
CA VAL A 752 18.70 31.11 18.65
C VAL A 752 17.25 31.33 18.31
N LEU A 753 16.78 30.67 17.26
CA LEU A 753 15.40 30.73 16.77
C LEU A 753 14.52 29.64 17.39
N PRO A 754 13.19 29.87 17.47
CA PRO A 754 12.23 28.90 17.98
C PRO A 754 12.09 27.72 17.04
N VAL A 755 11.71 26.58 17.62
CA VAL A 755 11.52 25.31 16.89
C VAL A 755 10.19 24.67 17.27
N GLY A 756 9.65 23.82 16.39
CA GLY A 756 8.39 23.11 16.63
C GLY A 756 8.55 21.79 17.42
N GLY A 757 7.40 21.18 17.78
CA GLY A 757 7.33 19.88 18.47
C GLY A 757 7.85 19.96 19.92
N ILE A 758 7.69 21.10 20.58
CA ILE A 758 8.24 21.33 21.93
C ILE A 758 7.65 20.37 22.96
N LYS A 759 6.33 20.16 22.95
CA LYS A 759 5.67 19.25 23.90
C LYS A 759 6.28 17.84 23.83
N GLU A 760 6.41 17.30 22.64
CA GLU A 760 6.94 15.96 22.40
C GLU A 760 8.42 15.85 22.78
N LYS A 761 9.21 16.86 22.44
CA LYS A 761 10.64 16.96 22.78
C LYS A 761 10.87 16.98 24.30
N ILE A 762 10.09 17.79 25.02
CA ILE A 762 10.20 17.92 26.49
C ILE A 762 9.85 16.60 27.20
N LEU A 763 8.81 15.93 26.72
CA LEU A 763 8.39 14.66 27.30
C LEU A 763 9.39 13.53 27.00
N ALA A 764 10.02 13.56 25.82
CA ALA A 764 11.11 12.65 25.49
C ALA A 764 12.32 12.89 26.41
N ALA A 765 12.73 14.14 26.59
CA ALA A 765 13.81 14.50 27.51
C ALA A 765 13.56 14.00 28.93
N LYS A 766 12.35 14.22 29.46
CA LYS A 766 11.95 13.72 30.78
C LYS A 766 12.05 12.20 30.91
N ARG A 767 11.56 11.46 29.90
CA ARG A 767 11.64 9.99 29.89
C ARG A 767 13.07 9.47 29.84
N ALA A 768 13.93 10.15 29.09
CA ALA A 768 15.35 9.82 28.99
C ALA A 768 16.15 10.17 30.27
N GLY A 769 15.52 10.79 31.27
CA GLY A 769 16.18 11.18 32.53
C GLY A 769 16.92 12.52 32.47
N ILE A 770 16.69 13.33 31.43
CA ILE A 770 17.18 14.70 31.34
C ILE A 770 16.50 15.57 32.42
N ARG A 771 17.24 16.50 32.97
CA ARG A 771 16.77 17.40 34.04
C ARG A 771 16.77 18.86 33.64
N GLU A 772 17.67 19.23 32.74
CA GLU A 772 17.84 20.60 32.28
C GLU A 772 17.68 20.66 30.76
N ILE A 773 16.97 21.67 30.27
CA ILE A 773 16.69 21.83 28.84
C ILE A 773 16.96 23.26 28.42
N ILE A 774 17.78 23.42 27.37
CA ILE A 774 18.04 24.72 26.75
C ILE A 774 17.17 24.85 25.50
N LEU A 775 16.47 25.97 25.38
CA LEU A 775 15.62 26.28 24.24
C LEU A 775 15.52 27.78 23.99
N SER A 776 15.01 28.17 22.80
CA SER A 776 14.83 29.57 22.46
C SER A 776 13.86 30.28 23.44
N GLU A 777 14.13 31.55 23.77
CA GLU A 777 13.22 32.39 24.54
C GLU A 777 11.83 32.45 23.93
N GLU A 778 11.75 32.44 22.61
CA GLU A 778 10.47 32.50 21.87
C GLU A 778 9.61 31.22 22.02
N ASN A 779 10.22 30.09 22.47
CA ASN A 779 9.49 28.85 22.79
C ASN A 779 8.91 28.84 24.22
N ARG A 780 9.08 29.90 25.02
CA ARG A 780 8.46 30.02 26.35
C ARG A 780 6.93 29.77 26.30
N LYS A 781 6.25 30.34 25.32
CA LYS A 781 4.82 30.16 25.09
C LYS A 781 4.42 28.71 24.95
N ASP A 782 5.25 27.91 24.25
CA ASP A 782 4.96 26.48 24.01
C ASP A 782 5.08 25.68 25.32
N ILE A 783 6.00 26.07 26.22
CA ILE A 783 6.14 25.45 27.55
C ILE A 783 4.96 25.81 28.46
N GLU A 784 4.48 27.05 28.43
CA GLU A 784 3.32 27.51 29.22
C GLU A 784 2.04 26.75 28.86
N GLU A 785 1.95 26.24 27.63
CA GLU A 785 0.82 25.41 27.17
C GLU A 785 0.86 23.95 27.67
N ILE A 786 2.00 23.49 28.20
CA ILE A 786 2.17 22.11 28.70
C ILE A 786 1.67 22.03 30.14
N LYS A 787 0.86 21.02 30.46
CA LYS A 787 0.34 20.79 31.83
C LYS A 787 1.51 20.71 32.83
N GLU A 788 1.41 21.44 33.92
CA GLU A 788 2.46 21.56 34.96
C GLU A 788 2.91 20.18 35.49
N SER A 789 2.02 19.21 35.61
CA SER A 789 2.30 17.82 36.00
C SER A 789 3.38 17.16 35.11
N TYR A 790 3.47 17.55 33.86
CA TYR A 790 4.46 17.03 32.93
C TYR A 790 5.82 17.77 33.04
N LEU A 791 5.80 19.00 33.47
CA LEU A 791 7.01 19.82 33.63
C LEU A 791 7.78 19.57 34.96
N LYS A 792 7.12 18.94 35.92
CA LYS A 792 7.68 18.70 37.24
C LYS A 792 9.00 17.92 37.17
N GLY A 793 10.07 18.51 37.77
CA GLY A 793 11.42 17.94 37.79
C GLY A 793 12.31 18.32 36.61
N LEU A 794 11.84 19.23 35.74
CA LEU A 794 12.60 19.82 34.64
C LEU A 794 12.93 21.29 34.96
N THR A 795 14.12 21.72 34.58
CA THR A 795 14.56 23.13 34.62
C THR A 795 14.76 23.61 33.19
N PHE A 796 14.20 24.76 32.85
CA PHE A 796 14.25 25.34 31.51
C PHE A 796 15.16 26.54 31.48
N HIS A 797 16.09 26.55 30.53
CA HIS A 797 17.00 27.67 30.24
C HIS A 797 16.58 28.31 28.92
N TYR A 798 15.97 29.48 28.99
CA TYR A 798 15.56 30.25 27.81
C TYR A 798 16.68 31.16 27.35
N VAL A 799 17.10 31.01 26.10
CA VAL A 799 18.25 31.70 25.54
C VAL A 799 17.91 32.48 24.27
N LYS A 800 18.62 33.57 24.02
CA LYS A 800 18.50 34.36 22.78
C LYS A 800 19.69 34.16 21.86
N ASN A 801 20.86 33.90 22.43
CA ASN A 801 22.10 33.80 21.68
C ASN A 801 22.84 32.49 22.01
N ILE A 802 23.62 32.03 21.09
CA ILE A 802 24.41 30.81 21.25
C ILE A 802 25.47 30.93 22.34
N THR A 803 25.98 32.15 22.61
CA THR A 803 26.91 32.41 23.69
C THR A 803 26.31 32.05 25.05
N ASP A 804 25.01 32.25 25.24
CA ASP A 804 24.32 31.89 26.47
C ASP A 804 24.18 30.36 26.56
N VAL A 805 23.89 29.70 25.42
CA VAL A 805 23.87 28.23 25.33
C VAL A 805 25.20 27.64 25.78
N LEU A 806 26.32 28.14 25.24
CA LEU A 806 27.65 27.61 25.52
C LEU A 806 28.05 27.83 26.99
N LYS A 807 27.69 28.98 27.60
CA LYS A 807 27.93 29.25 29.03
C LYS A 807 27.17 28.29 29.94
N ILE A 808 25.97 27.89 29.58
CA ILE A 808 25.14 26.97 30.36
C ILE A 808 25.58 25.51 30.14
N ALA A 809 25.92 25.17 28.89
CA ALA A 809 26.15 23.79 28.47
C ALA A 809 27.57 23.29 28.74
N LEU A 810 28.58 24.14 28.57
CA LEU A 810 29.99 23.78 28.77
C LEU A 810 30.45 24.02 30.22
N THR A 811 31.00 23.00 30.84
CA THR A 811 31.63 23.13 32.15
C THR A 811 33.07 23.66 32.01
N ASP A 812 33.70 24.09 33.09
CA ASP A 812 35.09 24.50 33.06
C ASP A 812 36.06 23.29 33.10
N GLU A 813 35.51 22.08 33.31
CA GLU A 813 36.28 20.86 33.38
C GLU A 813 36.56 20.30 31.96
N LYS A 814 37.79 19.89 31.74
CA LYS A 814 38.16 19.12 30.55
C LYS A 814 37.75 17.64 30.72
N VAL A 815 37.45 17.00 29.63
CA VAL A 815 37.16 15.55 29.63
C VAL A 815 38.38 14.74 30.04
N LYS A 816 38.19 13.57 30.61
CA LYS A 816 39.30 12.73 31.12
C LYS A 816 40.31 12.33 30.04
N ASN A 817 39.86 12.20 28.81
CA ASN A 817 40.66 11.82 27.66
C ASN A 817 40.94 13.03 26.74
N ALA A 818 41.13 14.21 27.28
CA ALA A 818 41.37 15.41 26.51
C ALA A 818 42.61 15.26 25.61
N ILE A 819 42.44 15.53 24.34
CA ILE A 819 43.54 15.58 23.38
C ILE A 819 44.16 16.99 23.33
N ASP A 820 45.45 17.06 23.10
CA ASP A 820 46.12 18.36 22.90
C ASP A 820 45.88 18.82 21.45
N ILE A 821 45.02 19.81 21.31
CA ILE A 821 44.65 20.40 20.03
C ILE A 821 45.51 21.65 19.84
N LYS A 822 46.63 21.47 19.15
CA LYS A 822 47.56 22.59 18.80
C LYS A 822 47.73 22.67 17.29
#